data_dc01d29d9b2644daaf6f07b878aac988
#
_entry.id   dc01d29d9b2644daaf6f07b878aac988
#
_cell.length_a   1.000
_cell.length_b   1.000
_cell.length_c   1.000
_cell.angle_alpha   90.00
_cell.angle_beta   90.00
_cell.angle_gamma   90.00
#
_symmetry.space_group_name_H-M   'P 1'
#
loop_
_entity.id
_entity.type
_entity.pdbx_description
1 polymer ?
#
loop_
_entity_poly.entity_id
_entity_poly.type
_entity_poly.pdbx_seq_one_letter_code
_entity_poly.pdbx_strand_id
1 'polypeptide(L)'
;MNQVWLISMAVGSTKWLRKLALLLSLPISFISALGLRPAQAEQIGVIPREVLFGNPEIIGVSLSPDGERISFLAPHKGVLNLWVQDLIDGAQPRRLTNRTDRPQDPAFWTPDGRYLLTSRDANGDENTVLIRLDPVTAEAEELTPGEGVLAGIVALDRRAPGELVVGLNDRDPRYHDLWVLDLESGKRRLLHQVEDGNQVGAAWLDNAWRVILRKRIAADGGIAYDLRLPESKEWRPFLEFSFEDGLSGSGPGSFERSGTWMYGTLSTEGDLPRMVRWNRETLKTCELNCPYELVHQAESGSMDIGLSDPNTLLPQVLVETDLRSRKLILDQSVAPDLKALEKLAGSRQFSIVDQDLEGDTWLVVFHSDRQSPEYWIWKRSEQEALKLFSVQPSLDQYQLAPMESLELKARDGLRLPAYLTRSTLADQGPQPLVLLVHGGPQARDYWGLNPLHQLLANRGYHTLSVNYRGSTGFGKAHLLAGQGQWYAEMQDDLVDAVTWAIETGIADPERVVIMGASYGGYAALAGLTRDPELFAAAVDEVGPSNVETLLASIPPYWEPIRKPTERMIGVGKVDLAEISPLNHVDQIKRPLLIAHGANDVRVKLSESETIVQAMKSRGLPVDFLVFPDEGHGLVNPRNAIAFYGVLESFLSRYLGGRAEPLG
;
A
#
# COMPACT_ATOMS: atom_id res chain seq x y z
N MET A 1 -8.21 -12.16 -0.67
CA MET A 1 -7.13 -11.51 -1.41
C MET A 1 -6.56 -10.47 -0.52
N ASN A 2 -5.26 -10.44 -0.42
CA ASN A 2 -4.58 -9.62 0.54
C ASN A 2 -4.88 -8.14 0.29
N GLN A 3 -5.68 -7.54 1.16
CA GLN A 3 -5.48 -6.14 1.44
C GLN A 3 -4.13 -6.05 2.14
N VAL A 4 -3.09 -5.89 1.34
CA VAL A 4 -1.84 -5.32 1.83
C VAL A 4 -2.22 -3.93 2.28
N TRP A 5 -2.16 -3.70 3.56
CA TRP A 5 -2.32 -2.40 4.18
C TRP A 5 -1.26 -1.45 3.64
N LEU A 6 -1.58 -0.75 2.58
CA LEU A 6 -0.91 0.50 2.27
C LEU A 6 -1.44 1.51 3.27
N ILE A 7 -0.75 1.63 4.40
CA ILE A 7 -0.91 2.76 5.30
C ILE A 7 -0.37 3.97 4.53
N SER A 8 -1.25 4.64 3.82
CA SER A 8 -1.00 5.99 3.33
C SER A 8 -1.04 6.91 4.54
N MET A 9 0.10 7.37 4.96
CA MET A 9 0.28 8.20 6.13
C MET A 9 -0.06 9.67 5.89
N ALA A 10 -0.54 10.31 6.93
CA ALA A 10 -1.12 11.58 6.82
C ALA A 10 -1.26 12.43 8.06
N VAL A 11 -1.13 13.72 8.03
CA VAL A 11 -0.99 14.58 9.18
C VAL A 11 -1.52 15.98 9.19
N GLY A 12 -1.64 16.59 10.22
CA GLY A 12 -1.93 17.81 10.46
C GLY A 12 -1.76 18.88 11.37
N SER A 13 -2.14 19.80 11.80
CA SER A 13 -1.76 21.03 12.48
C SER A 13 -2.91 21.62 13.27
N THR A 14 -2.92 22.65 13.89
CA THR A 14 -2.38 23.94 14.22
C THR A 14 -3.18 24.71 15.24
N LYS A 15 -2.61 25.84 15.63
CA LYS A 15 -3.11 27.12 16.14
C LYS A 15 -3.37 27.27 17.61
N TRP A 16 -2.64 28.22 18.21
CA TRP A 16 -3.28 29.35 18.92
C TRP A 16 -2.30 30.51 19.08
N LEU A 17 -2.63 31.66 18.52
CA LEU A 17 -2.14 32.97 18.95
C LEU A 17 -3.22 34.01 18.73
N ARG A 18 -3.75 34.54 19.80
CA ARG A 18 -4.48 35.81 19.79
C ARG A 18 -4.08 36.67 20.97
N LYS A 19 -3.84 37.95 20.60
CA LYS A 19 -3.93 39.19 21.38
C LYS A 19 -2.63 39.68 22.04
N LEU A 20 -2.04 40.75 21.55
CA LEU A 20 -2.34 42.11 22.04
C LEU A 20 -1.72 43.16 21.08
N ALA A 21 -2.57 44.08 20.63
CA ALA A 21 -2.14 45.34 20.02
C ALA A 21 -2.12 46.41 21.11
N LEU A 22 -1.13 47.31 21.08
CA LEU A 22 -1.33 48.75 21.38
C LEU A 22 -0.04 49.54 21.09
N LEU A 23 -0.15 50.45 20.12
CA LEU A 23 0.30 51.83 20.01
C LEU A 23 1.63 52.28 20.64
N LEU A 24 2.52 52.86 19.86
CA LEU A 24 2.84 54.29 19.93
C LEU A 24 3.89 54.74 18.89
N SER A 25 3.72 55.92 18.43
CA SER A 25 4.27 56.75 17.37
C SER A 25 5.73 57.16 17.51
N LEU A 26 6.44 57.11 16.33
CA LEU A 26 7.44 58.06 15.72
C LEU A 26 8.56 58.68 16.58
N PRO A 27 9.77 59.00 16.07
CA PRO A 27 10.03 59.64 14.76
C PRO A 27 11.22 59.09 13.95
N ILE A 28 11.27 59.57 12.70
CA ILE A 28 12.29 59.43 11.68
C ILE A 28 13.62 60.12 12.09
N SER A 29 14.75 59.42 11.90
CA SER A 29 15.98 60.03 11.34
C SER A 29 17.16 59.08 11.33
N PHE A 30 17.92 59.19 10.26
CA PHE A 30 19.28 58.77 9.95
C PHE A 30 19.45 57.45 9.15
N ILE A 31 19.62 57.72 7.86
CA ILE A 31 20.25 56.85 6.87
C ILE A 31 21.71 56.60 7.29
N SER A 32 22.05 55.36 7.55
CA SER A 32 23.42 54.88 7.51
C SER A 32 23.45 53.66 6.59
N ALA A 33 24.20 53.79 5.51
CA ALA A 33 24.47 52.70 4.56
C ALA A 33 25.20 51.55 5.27
N LEU A 34 24.43 50.54 5.73
CA LEU A 34 24.95 49.25 6.10
C LEU A 34 24.74 48.30 4.93
N GLY A 35 25.86 47.83 4.38
CA GLY A 35 25.87 46.89 3.28
C GLY A 35 24.95 45.69 3.58
N LEU A 36 23.97 45.52 2.72
CA LEU A 36 23.20 44.28 2.61
C LEU A 36 24.20 43.15 2.30
N ARG A 37 24.64 42.44 3.34
CA ARG A 37 25.14 41.09 3.13
C ARG A 37 23.98 40.33 2.49
N PRO A 38 24.17 39.62 1.37
CA PRO A 38 23.15 38.68 0.91
C PRO A 38 22.88 37.75 2.07
N ALA A 39 21.59 37.57 2.43
CA ALA A 39 21.19 36.57 3.37
C ALA A 39 21.86 35.26 2.90
N GLN A 40 22.74 34.70 3.71
CA GLN A 40 23.24 33.36 3.47
C GLN A 40 21.98 32.49 3.45
N ALA A 41 21.67 31.92 2.29
CA ALA A 41 20.65 30.89 2.19
C ALA A 41 20.99 29.85 3.27
N GLU A 42 20.12 29.69 4.20
CA GLU A 42 20.27 28.68 5.27
C GLU A 42 20.53 27.35 4.56
N GLN A 43 21.72 26.77 4.78
CA GLN A 43 22.14 25.60 4.03
C GLN A 43 21.23 24.44 4.46
N ILE A 44 20.32 24.03 3.59
CA ILE A 44 19.37 22.93 3.87
C ILE A 44 20.16 21.71 4.33
N GLY A 45 19.95 21.30 5.59
CA GLY A 45 20.63 20.15 6.20
C GLY A 45 20.38 18.84 5.45
N VAL A 46 21.31 17.92 5.53
CA VAL A 46 21.08 16.53 5.09
C VAL A 46 20.11 15.87 6.05
N ILE A 47 19.00 15.32 5.55
CA ILE A 47 18.11 14.52 6.36
C ILE A 47 18.79 13.15 6.54
N PRO A 48 19.09 12.70 7.77
CA PRO A 48 19.71 11.39 7.97
C PRO A 48 18.82 10.25 7.45
N ARG A 49 19.45 9.24 6.87
CA ARG A 49 18.73 7.99 6.44
C ARG A 49 17.96 7.37 7.59
N GLU A 50 18.52 7.38 8.79
CA GLU A 50 17.87 6.88 10.00
C GLU A 50 16.53 7.57 10.27
N VAL A 51 16.42 8.88 9.96
CA VAL A 51 15.18 9.65 10.14
C VAL A 51 14.13 9.28 9.09
N LEU A 52 14.53 8.86 7.89
CA LEU A 52 13.61 8.53 6.80
C LEU A 52 13.24 7.04 6.76
N PHE A 53 14.18 6.16 7.07
CA PHE A 53 14.05 4.70 6.90
C PHE A 53 14.32 3.90 8.18
N GLY A 54 14.67 4.56 9.28
CA GLY A 54 14.73 3.95 10.60
C GLY A 54 13.33 3.63 11.13
N ASN A 55 13.29 2.98 12.29
CA ASN A 55 12.01 2.72 12.94
C ASN A 55 11.25 4.03 13.21
N PRO A 56 9.96 4.10 12.90
CA PRO A 56 9.09 5.17 13.41
C PRO A 56 9.02 5.10 14.94
N GLU A 57 8.68 6.21 15.59
CA GLU A 57 8.46 6.19 17.05
C GLU A 57 7.21 5.37 17.40
N ILE A 58 6.13 5.53 16.64
CA ILE A 58 4.88 4.78 16.82
C ILE A 58 4.21 4.59 15.47
N ILE A 59 3.74 3.35 15.20
CA ILE A 59 2.98 3.01 14.00
C ILE A 59 1.99 1.87 14.29
N GLY A 60 1.05 1.62 13.36
CA GLY A 60 0.15 0.46 13.46
C GLY A 60 -0.77 0.52 14.68
N VAL A 61 -1.30 1.71 14.95
CA VAL A 61 -2.21 1.95 16.07
C VAL A 61 -3.57 1.33 15.79
N SER A 62 -4.13 0.60 16.76
CA SER A 62 -5.49 0.05 16.74
C SER A 62 -6.20 0.39 18.04
N LEU A 63 -7.48 0.77 17.94
CA LEU A 63 -8.34 1.11 19.06
C LEU A 63 -9.03 -0.13 19.62
N SER A 64 -9.09 -0.27 20.95
CA SER A 64 -9.87 -1.35 21.56
C SER A 64 -11.38 -1.16 21.33
N PRO A 65 -12.16 -2.26 21.32
CA PRO A 65 -13.60 -2.20 21.06
C PRO A 65 -14.40 -1.33 22.03
N ASP A 66 -13.91 -1.16 23.25
CA ASP A 66 -14.49 -0.29 24.27
C ASP A 66 -14.05 1.20 24.15
N GLY A 67 -13.11 1.50 23.24
CA GLY A 67 -12.57 2.84 23.06
C GLY A 67 -11.66 3.32 24.19
N GLU A 68 -11.24 2.45 25.13
CA GLU A 68 -10.48 2.82 26.32
C GLU A 68 -8.98 2.56 26.20
N ARG A 69 -8.54 1.75 25.23
CA ARG A 69 -7.14 1.34 25.04
C ARG A 69 -6.73 1.43 23.57
N ILE A 70 -5.43 1.55 23.38
CA ILE A 70 -4.81 1.40 22.06
C ILE A 70 -3.70 0.36 22.11
N SER A 71 -3.52 -0.35 21.02
CA SER A 71 -2.30 -1.10 20.72
C SER A 71 -1.51 -0.42 19.62
N PHE A 72 -0.21 -0.56 19.61
CA PHE A 72 0.67 0.06 18.61
C PHE A 72 2.02 -0.62 18.55
N LEU A 73 2.76 -0.37 17.48
CA LEU A 73 4.15 -0.77 17.34
C LEU A 73 5.08 0.39 17.70
N ALA A 74 6.08 0.11 18.52
CA ALA A 74 7.16 1.05 18.84
C ALA A 74 8.49 0.31 19.03
N PRO A 75 9.64 0.99 18.83
CA PRO A 75 10.94 0.35 18.89
C PRO A 75 11.29 -0.15 20.31
N HIS A 76 11.86 -1.36 20.36
CA HIS A 76 12.56 -1.87 21.51
C HIS A 76 13.84 -2.59 21.05
N LYS A 77 15.01 -2.14 21.52
CA LYS A 77 16.32 -2.66 21.07
C LYS A 77 16.51 -2.63 19.56
N GLY A 78 16.03 -1.57 18.91
CA GLY A 78 16.16 -1.38 17.46
C GLY A 78 15.16 -2.14 16.60
N VAL A 79 14.16 -2.82 17.18
CA VAL A 79 13.12 -3.57 16.45
C VAL A 79 11.73 -3.14 16.93
N LEU A 80 10.79 -2.99 16.01
CA LEU A 80 9.40 -2.69 16.35
C LEU A 80 8.78 -3.87 17.12
N ASN A 81 8.21 -3.56 18.24
CA ASN A 81 7.51 -4.46 19.13
C ASN A 81 6.10 -3.95 19.40
N LEU A 82 5.20 -4.84 19.82
CA LEU A 82 3.83 -4.50 20.15
C LEU A 82 3.74 -3.96 21.58
N TRP A 83 2.99 -2.88 21.74
CA TRP A 83 2.69 -2.19 22.98
C TRP A 83 1.19 -1.98 23.14
N VAL A 84 0.75 -1.77 24.38
CA VAL A 84 -0.61 -1.37 24.73
C VAL A 84 -0.57 -0.19 25.70
N GLN A 85 -1.56 0.69 25.60
CA GLN A 85 -1.71 1.84 26.50
C GLN A 85 -3.18 2.14 26.72
N ASP A 86 -3.54 2.44 27.98
CA ASP A 86 -4.87 2.94 28.33
C ASP A 86 -4.99 4.42 27.89
N LEU A 87 -6.16 4.82 27.42
CA LEU A 87 -6.47 6.20 26.99
C LEU A 87 -6.95 7.07 28.16
N ILE A 88 -6.27 6.96 29.32
CA ILE A 88 -6.48 7.80 30.50
C ILE A 88 -5.24 8.64 30.77
N ASP A 89 -5.44 9.80 31.36
CA ASP A 89 -4.36 10.73 31.66
C ASP A 89 -3.26 10.09 32.51
N GLY A 90 -2.00 10.21 32.05
CA GLY A 90 -0.83 9.71 32.74
C GLY A 90 -0.56 8.20 32.59
N ALA A 91 -1.38 7.47 31.84
CA ALA A 91 -1.12 6.06 31.57
C ALA A 91 0.21 5.86 30.82
N GLN A 92 0.99 4.91 31.27
CA GLN A 92 2.27 4.57 30.63
C GLN A 92 2.09 3.38 29.70
N PRO A 93 2.69 3.41 28.50
CA PRO A 93 2.63 2.29 27.58
C PRO A 93 3.34 1.05 28.16
N ARG A 94 2.75 -0.12 27.94
CA ARG A 94 3.29 -1.39 28.35
C ARG A 94 3.59 -2.26 27.12
N ARG A 95 4.83 -2.77 27.07
CA ARG A 95 5.28 -3.63 25.96
C ARG A 95 4.74 -5.05 26.14
N LEU A 96 4.26 -5.64 25.03
CA LEU A 96 3.71 -7.00 24.98
C LEU A 96 4.64 -8.02 24.34
N THR A 97 5.50 -7.61 23.38
CA THR A 97 6.42 -8.51 22.70
C THR A 97 7.89 -8.12 22.96
N ASN A 98 8.83 -9.03 22.69
CA ASN A 98 10.26 -8.81 22.93
C ASN A 98 11.10 -9.33 21.74
N ARG A 99 10.71 -9.01 20.54
CA ARG A 99 11.48 -9.37 19.35
C ARG A 99 12.76 -8.53 19.24
N THR A 100 13.81 -9.15 18.71
CA THR A 100 15.13 -8.53 18.52
C THR A 100 15.73 -8.82 17.14
N ASP A 101 15.03 -9.61 16.35
CA ASP A 101 15.43 -10.11 15.02
C ASP A 101 14.75 -9.33 13.91
N ARG A 102 13.43 -9.31 13.89
CA ARG A 102 12.59 -8.74 12.84
C ARG A 102 11.40 -7.98 13.45
N PRO A 103 10.91 -6.89 12.83
CA PRO A 103 9.71 -6.18 13.28
C PRO A 103 8.53 -7.11 13.54
N GLN A 104 7.79 -6.84 14.61
CA GLN A 104 6.50 -7.47 14.87
C GLN A 104 5.45 -6.91 13.91
N ASP A 105 4.55 -7.76 13.41
CA ASP A 105 3.39 -7.31 12.64
C ASP A 105 2.42 -6.50 13.53
N PRO A 106 1.67 -5.55 12.98
CA PRO A 106 0.59 -4.87 13.68
C PRO A 106 -0.42 -5.86 14.26
N ALA A 107 -1.06 -5.47 15.35
CA ALA A 107 -2.10 -6.28 15.97
C ALA A 107 -3.44 -5.56 15.89
N PHE A 108 -4.52 -6.33 16.00
CA PHE A 108 -5.88 -5.83 16.16
C PHE A 108 -6.59 -6.57 17.27
N TRP A 109 -7.54 -5.90 17.88
CA TRP A 109 -8.29 -6.41 19.02
C TRP A 109 -9.32 -7.46 18.59
N THR A 110 -9.51 -8.48 19.44
CA THR A 110 -10.73 -9.30 19.36
C THR A 110 -11.95 -8.44 19.67
N PRO A 111 -13.14 -8.76 19.12
CA PRO A 111 -14.32 -7.92 19.29
C PRO A 111 -14.80 -7.71 20.74
N ASP A 112 -14.36 -8.55 21.68
CA ASP A 112 -14.61 -8.42 23.13
C ASP A 112 -13.48 -7.69 23.88
N GLY A 113 -12.44 -7.26 23.18
CA GLY A 113 -11.27 -6.59 23.77
C GLY A 113 -10.41 -7.46 24.69
N ARG A 114 -10.64 -8.78 24.72
CA ARG A 114 -9.90 -9.71 25.61
C ARG A 114 -8.50 -9.99 25.10
N TYR A 115 -8.33 -10.07 23.79
CA TYR A 115 -7.05 -10.44 23.16
C TYR A 115 -6.67 -9.47 22.04
N LEU A 116 -5.38 -9.49 21.72
CA LEU A 116 -4.82 -8.97 20.49
C LEU A 116 -4.43 -10.15 19.59
N LEU A 117 -4.72 -10.01 18.30
CA LEU A 117 -4.31 -10.96 17.27
C LEU A 117 -3.25 -10.31 16.40
N THR A 118 -2.14 -10.99 16.21
CA THR A 118 -1.03 -10.56 15.35
C THR A 118 -0.49 -11.75 14.58
N SER A 119 0.43 -11.51 13.67
CA SER A 119 1.11 -12.56 12.90
C SER A 119 2.63 -12.40 12.96
N ARG A 120 3.32 -13.41 12.47
CA ARG A 120 4.76 -13.35 12.16
C ARG A 120 5.10 -14.33 11.05
N ASP A 121 6.12 -14.00 10.29
CA ASP A 121 6.79 -14.90 9.37
C ASP A 121 8.23 -15.22 9.83
N ALA A 122 8.90 -16.11 9.11
CA ALA A 122 10.30 -16.45 9.35
C ALA A 122 11.17 -15.85 8.24
N ASN A 123 11.91 -14.77 8.56
CA ASN A 123 12.90 -14.15 7.67
C ASN A 123 12.35 -13.70 6.30
N GLY A 124 11.05 -13.40 6.20
CA GLY A 124 10.42 -12.95 4.95
C GLY A 124 9.98 -14.07 4.01
N ASP A 125 9.83 -15.31 4.50
CA ASP A 125 9.38 -16.47 3.72
C ASP A 125 7.86 -16.50 3.45
N GLU A 126 7.13 -15.51 3.95
CA GLU A 126 5.66 -15.36 3.85
C GLU A 126 4.83 -16.51 4.46
N ASN A 127 5.44 -17.48 5.15
CA ASN A 127 4.70 -18.46 5.94
C ASN A 127 4.31 -17.83 7.28
N THR A 128 3.05 -17.45 7.41
CA THR A 128 2.58 -16.67 8.56
C THR A 128 1.93 -17.53 9.61
N VAL A 129 2.34 -17.33 10.86
CA VAL A 129 1.71 -17.88 12.06
C VAL A 129 0.82 -16.82 12.69
N LEU A 130 -0.41 -17.17 13.01
CA LEU A 130 -1.29 -16.31 13.81
C LEU A 130 -1.02 -16.51 15.31
N ILE A 131 -0.96 -15.40 16.02
CA ILE A 131 -0.63 -15.36 17.45
C ILE A 131 -1.74 -14.61 18.19
N ARG A 132 -2.27 -15.24 19.23
CA ARG A 132 -3.13 -14.60 20.23
C ARG A 132 -2.23 -14.06 21.34
N LEU A 133 -2.51 -12.85 21.78
CA LEU A 133 -1.75 -12.14 22.80
C LEU A 133 -2.69 -11.58 23.86
N ASP A 134 -2.46 -11.92 25.13
CA ASP A 134 -3.20 -11.33 26.24
C ASP A 134 -2.67 -9.91 26.50
N PRO A 135 -3.48 -8.86 26.36
CA PRO A 135 -3.03 -7.49 26.56
C PRO A 135 -2.77 -7.14 28.03
N VAL A 136 -3.11 -8.00 28.99
CA VAL A 136 -2.86 -7.79 30.44
C VAL A 136 -1.61 -8.52 30.93
N THR A 137 -1.48 -9.81 30.59
CA THR A 137 -0.36 -10.66 31.06
C THR A 137 0.83 -10.65 30.11
N ALA A 138 0.64 -10.24 28.85
CA ALA A 138 1.57 -10.39 27.73
C ALA A 138 1.87 -11.86 27.37
N GLU A 139 1.05 -12.81 27.80
CA GLU A 139 1.13 -14.19 27.35
C GLU A 139 0.75 -14.30 25.88
N ALA A 140 1.57 -15.02 25.11
CA ALA A 140 1.41 -15.21 23.68
C ALA A 140 1.21 -16.68 23.38
N GLU A 141 0.27 -17.01 22.50
CA GLU A 141 -0.01 -18.36 22.02
C GLU A 141 -0.11 -18.41 20.50
N GLU A 142 0.62 -19.32 19.88
CA GLU A 142 0.51 -19.61 18.46
C GLU A 142 -0.77 -20.41 18.18
N LEU A 143 -1.63 -19.85 17.34
CA LEU A 143 -2.94 -20.44 17.03
C LEU A 143 -2.94 -21.33 15.79
N THR A 144 -1.93 -21.17 14.94
CA THR A 144 -1.84 -21.88 13.65
C THR A 144 -0.48 -22.51 13.46
N PRO A 145 -0.34 -23.56 12.63
CA PRO A 145 0.96 -24.08 12.23
C PRO A 145 1.79 -23.02 11.53
N GLY A 146 3.11 -23.10 11.63
CA GLY A 146 4.03 -22.11 11.05
C GLY A 146 4.82 -22.61 9.85
N GLU A 147 5.44 -23.77 9.96
CA GLU A 147 6.34 -24.27 8.92
C GLU A 147 5.59 -24.67 7.65
N GLY A 148 5.86 -23.97 6.55
CA GLY A 148 5.26 -24.23 5.24
C GLY A 148 3.77 -23.87 5.15
N VAL A 149 3.21 -23.16 6.13
CA VAL A 149 1.79 -22.77 6.15
C VAL A 149 1.65 -21.26 6.12
N LEU A 150 0.86 -20.78 5.18
CA LEU A 150 0.40 -19.38 5.14
C LEU A 150 -0.97 -19.31 5.81
N ALA A 151 -1.03 -18.69 6.99
CA ALA A 151 -2.26 -18.45 7.71
C ALA A 151 -2.74 -17.00 7.51
N GLY A 152 -4.03 -16.81 7.27
CA GLY A 152 -4.65 -15.50 7.13
C GLY A 152 -5.98 -15.39 7.85
N ILE A 153 -6.24 -14.25 8.49
CA ILE A 153 -7.55 -13.99 9.07
C ILE A 153 -8.55 -13.67 7.97
N VAL A 154 -9.69 -14.34 8.00
CA VAL A 154 -10.78 -14.16 7.04
C VAL A 154 -11.91 -13.34 7.64
N ALA A 155 -12.32 -13.65 8.88
CA ALA A 155 -13.39 -12.91 9.52
C ALA A 155 -13.32 -12.98 11.06
N LEU A 156 -13.76 -11.87 11.66
CA LEU A 156 -14.07 -11.72 13.08
C LEU A 156 -15.48 -11.15 13.21
N ASP A 157 -16.24 -11.58 14.22
CA ASP A 157 -17.59 -11.04 14.49
C ASP A 157 -17.82 -10.87 15.99
N ARG A 158 -18.31 -9.70 16.39
CA ARG A 158 -18.62 -9.37 17.79
C ARG A 158 -19.70 -10.27 18.40
N ARG A 159 -20.48 -10.98 17.60
CA ARG A 159 -21.49 -11.96 18.07
C ARG A 159 -20.88 -13.31 18.39
N ALA A 160 -19.68 -13.57 17.92
CA ALA A 160 -18.89 -14.76 18.22
C ALA A 160 -17.47 -14.34 18.63
N PRO A 161 -17.30 -13.53 19.70
CA PRO A 161 -16.02 -12.87 20.03
C PRO A 161 -14.92 -13.88 20.42
N GLY A 162 -15.29 -15.10 20.80
CA GLY A 162 -14.35 -16.20 21.08
C GLY A 162 -13.97 -17.03 19.86
N GLU A 163 -14.47 -16.70 18.67
CA GLU A 163 -14.18 -17.43 17.42
C GLU A 163 -13.56 -16.53 16.37
N LEU A 164 -12.73 -17.12 15.53
CA LEU A 164 -12.04 -16.50 14.41
C LEU A 164 -12.15 -17.40 13.19
N VAL A 165 -12.47 -16.87 12.03
CA VAL A 165 -12.35 -17.63 10.78
C VAL A 165 -10.99 -17.37 10.16
N VAL A 166 -10.22 -18.44 9.93
CA VAL A 166 -8.89 -18.41 9.32
C VAL A 166 -8.87 -19.19 8.01
N GLY A 167 -8.08 -18.74 7.06
CA GLY A 167 -7.68 -19.47 5.88
C GLY A 167 -6.31 -20.11 6.11
N LEU A 168 -6.18 -21.41 5.88
CA LEU A 168 -4.93 -22.14 6.00
C LEU A 168 -4.68 -22.96 4.74
N ASN A 169 -3.45 -22.94 4.23
CA ASN A 169 -3.03 -23.76 3.10
C ASN A 169 -2.27 -25.04 3.53
N ASP A 170 -2.53 -25.53 4.76
CA ASP A 170 -1.85 -26.66 5.36
C ASP A 170 -2.19 -28.03 4.72
N ARG A 171 -3.33 -28.16 4.04
CA ARG A 171 -3.70 -29.36 3.28
C ARG A 171 -3.12 -29.36 1.86
N ASP A 172 -3.21 -28.23 1.19
CA ASP A 172 -2.73 -28.03 -0.18
C ASP A 172 -2.13 -26.61 -0.28
N PRO A 173 -0.83 -26.48 -0.58
CA PRO A 173 -0.15 -25.17 -0.58
C PRO A 173 -0.73 -24.17 -1.58
N ARG A 174 -1.59 -24.62 -2.51
CA ARG A 174 -2.27 -23.76 -3.49
C ARG A 174 -3.52 -23.07 -2.96
N TYR A 175 -4.20 -23.68 -1.95
CA TYR A 175 -5.55 -23.28 -1.54
C TYR A 175 -5.66 -23.10 -0.04
N HIS A 176 -6.38 -22.07 0.37
CA HIS A 176 -6.65 -21.79 1.78
C HIS A 176 -8.01 -22.34 2.17
N ASP A 177 -8.03 -23.49 2.83
CA ASP A 177 -9.25 -24.01 3.46
C ASP A 177 -9.67 -23.11 4.63
N LEU A 178 -10.98 -22.92 4.79
CA LEU A 178 -11.51 -22.08 5.86
C LEU A 178 -11.77 -22.90 7.11
N TRP A 179 -11.28 -22.42 8.23
CA TRP A 179 -11.45 -23.01 9.54
C TRP A 179 -12.05 -22.01 10.51
N VAL A 180 -12.95 -22.44 11.37
CA VAL A 180 -13.30 -21.69 12.57
C VAL A 180 -12.35 -22.13 13.67
N LEU A 181 -11.67 -21.18 14.26
CA LEU A 181 -10.72 -21.33 15.33
C LEU A 181 -11.33 -20.77 16.62
N ASP A 182 -11.38 -21.58 17.65
CA ASP A 182 -11.75 -21.15 18.99
C ASP A 182 -10.55 -20.48 19.67
N LEU A 183 -10.70 -19.24 20.04
CA LEU A 183 -9.61 -18.40 20.55
C LEU A 183 -9.12 -18.81 21.96
N GLU A 184 -9.97 -19.49 22.74
CA GLU A 184 -9.60 -19.93 24.10
C GLU A 184 -8.81 -21.24 24.08
N SER A 185 -9.27 -22.22 23.31
CA SER A 185 -8.70 -23.57 23.32
C SER A 185 -7.73 -23.84 22.17
N GLY A 186 -7.60 -22.92 21.19
CA GLY A 186 -6.83 -23.13 19.97
C GLY A 186 -7.41 -24.23 19.05
N LYS A 187 -8.57 -24.82 19.39
CA LYS A 187 -9.19 -25.87 18.58
C LYS A 187 -9.80 -25.30 17.31
N ARG A 188 -9.62 -26.02 16.21
CA ARG A 188 -10.19 -25.65 14.92
C ARG A 188 -11.19 -26.68 14.41
N ARG A 189 -12.23 -26.21 13.72
CA ARG A 189 -13.18 -27.01 12.95
C ARG A 189 -13.21 -26.55 11.51
N LEU A 190 -13.21 -27.49 10.57
CA LEU A 190 -13.30 -27.17 9.15
C LEU A 190 -14.65 -26.50 8.85
N LEU A 191 -14.61 -25.34 8.22
CA LEU A 191 -15.78 -24.60 7.78
C LEU A 191 -16.04 -24.81 6.29
N HIS A 192 -14.98 -24.73 5.46
CA HIS A 192 -15.07 -24.92 4.03
C HIS A 192 -13.74 -25.43 3.48
N GLN A 193 -13.79 -26.54 2.76
CA GLN A 193 -12.66 -27.04 1.99
C GLN A 193 -12.71 -26.46 0.57
N VAL A 194 -11.60 -25.87 0.13
CA VAL A 194 -11.48 -25.41 -1.25
C VAL A 194 -11.21 -26.60 -2.16
N GLU A 195 -12.13 -26.85 -3.10
CA GLU A 195 -12.01 -27.95 -4.05
C GLU A 195 -11.13 -27.59 -5.24
N ASP A 196 -10.51 -28.62 -5.83
CA ASP A 196 -9.52 -28.51 -6.88
C ASP A 196 -10.10 -27.90 -8.18
N GLY A 197 -9.31 -27.08 -8.84
CA GLY A 197 -9.44 -26.70 -10.26
C GLY A 197 -10.29 -25.47 -10.58
N ASN A 198 -11.36 -25.11 -9.84
CA ASN A 198 -12.26 -24.04 -10.22
C ASN A 198 -12.73 -23.11 -9.11
N GLN A 199 -12.40 -23.39 -7.86
CA GLN A 199 -12.89 -22.58 -6.74
C GLN A 199 -11.73 -21.90 -6.05
N VAL A 200 -11.73 -20.61 -6.14
CA VAL A 200 -10.70 -19.79 -5.54
C VAL A 200 -11.18 -19.25 -4.22
N GLY A 201 -10.37 -19.45 -3.21
CA GLY A 201 -10.54 -19.25 -1.80
C GLY A 201 -11.13 -17.98 -1.23
N ALA A 202 -11.95 -17.22 -1.95
CA ALA A 202 -12.73 -16.18 -1.34
C ALA A 202 -14.13 -16.69 -1.09
N ALA A 203 -14.40 -17.14 0.12
CA ALA A 203 -15.75 -17.47 0.58
C ALA A 203 -16.27 -16.31 1.43
N TRP A 204 -17.52 -15.96 1.21
CA TRP A 204 -18.20 -14.96 2.01
C TRP A 204 -19.09 -15.65 3.04
N LEU A 205 -19.10 -15.12 4.23
CA LEU A 205 -19.78 -15.68 5.38
C LEU A 205 -21.00 -14.84 5.73
N ASP A 206 -22.06 -15.52 6.18
CA ASP A 206 -23.14 -14.83 6.85
C ASP A 206 -22.83 -14.66 8.35
N ASN A 207 -23.77 -14.02 9.02
CA ASN A 207 -23.68 -13.70 10.45
C ASN A 207 -23.63 -14.96 11.38
N ALA A 208 -23.63 -16.17 10.86
CA ALA A 208 -23.55 -17.42 11.61
C ALA A 208 -22.41 -18.34 11.11
N TRP A 209 -21.38 -17.74 10.53
CA TRP A 209 -20.23 -18.42 9.92
C TRP A 209 -20.63 -19.43 8.82
N ARG A 210 -21.77 -19.24 8.13
CA ARG A 210 -22.10 -20.08 6.99
C ARG A 210 -21.55 -19.48 5.71
N VAL A 211 -20.88 -20.29 4.91
CA VAL A 211 -20.38 -19.88 3.60
C VAL A 211 -21.57 -19.68 2.66
N ILE A 212 -21.84 -18.46 2.26
CA ILE A 212 -22.99 -18.08 1.43
C ILE A 212 -22.60 -17.70 0.01
N LEU A 213 -21.36 -17.31 -0.22
CA LEU A 213 -20.80 -17.01 -1.54
C LEU A 213 -19.51 -17.78 -1.75
N ARG A 214 -19.30 -18.22 -2.98
CA ARG A 214 -18.02 -18.76 -3.45
C ARG A 214 -17.69 -18.18 -4.81
N LYS A 215 -16.40 -17.98 -5.05
CA LYS A 215 -15.84 -17.45 -6.30
C LYS A 215 -15.26 -18.59 -7.11
N ARG A 216 -15.50 -18.59 -8.40
CA ARG A 216 -14.85 -19.47 -9.39
C ARG A 216 -14.14 -18.63 -10.44
N ILE A 217 -13.01 -19.13 -10.93
CA ILE A 217 -12.36 -18.55 -12.11
C ILE A 217 -12.67 -19.44 -13.32
N ALA A 218 -13.23 -18.84 -14.35
CA ALA A 218 -13.51 -19.51 -15.61
C ALA A 218 -12.23 -19.79 -16.42
N ALA A 219 -12.33 -20.68 -17.40
CA ALA A 219 -11.19 -21.07 -18.23
C ALA A 219 -10.57 -19.91 -19.03
N ASP A 220 -11.38 -18.89 -19.37
CA ASP A 220 -10.98 -17.66 -20.04
C ASP A 220 -10.45 -16.57 -19.10
N GLY A 221 -10.42 -16.86 -17.78
CA GLY A 221 -10.01 -15.90 -16.73
C GLY A 221 -11.17 -15.05 -16.19
N GLY A 222 -12.38 -15.20 -16.68
CA GLY A 222 -13.59 -14.59 -16.15
C GLY A 222 -13.89 -15.06 -14.73
N ILE A 223 -14.77 -14.36 -14.03
CA ILE A 223 -15.09 -14.63 -12.63
C ILE A 223 -16.59 -14.93 -12.50
N ALA A 224 -16.91 -16.03 -11.86
CA ALA A 224 -18.27 -16.38 -11.49
C ALA A 224 -18.41 -16.46 -9.96
N TYR A 225 -19.57 -16.06 -9.46
CA TYR A 225 -19.97 -16.19 -8.08
C TYR A 225 -21.22 -17.08 -7.98
N ASP A 226 -21.15 -18.06 -7.11
CA ASP A 226 -22.31 -18.85 -6.72
C ASP A 226 -22.80 -18.40 -5.35
N LEU A 227 -24.12 -18.38 -5.18
CA LEU A 227 -24.81 -17.99 -3.95
C LEU A 227 -25.53 -19.19 -3.35
N ARG A 228 -25.43 -19.34 -2.03
CA ARG A 228 -26.21 -20.30 -1.23
C ARG A 228 -26.74 -19.59 0.01
N LEU A 229 -27.96 -19.11 -0.05
CA LEU A 229 -28.60 -18.53 1.14
C LEU A 229 -28.87 -19.61 2.20
N PRO A 230 -28.97 -19.23 3.49
CA PRO A 230 -29.17 -20.17 4.60
C PRO A 230 -30.40 -21.06 4.47
N GLU A 231 -31.41 -20.62 3.74
CA GLU A 231 -32.66 -21.36 3.48
C GLU A 231 -32.50 -22.43 2.39
N SER A 232 -31.43 -22.34 1.58
CA SER A 232 -31.14 -23.29 0.49
C SER A 232 -30.00 -24.22 0.85
N LYS A 233 -30.09 -25.49 0.41
CA LYS A 233 -29.01 -26.47 0.50
C LYS A 233 -28.10 -26.45 -0.74
N GLU A 234 -28.54 -25.84 -1.84
CA GLU A 234 -27.88 -25.90 -3.13
C GLU A 234 -27.20 -24.58 -3.48
N TRP A 235 -26.04 -24.68 -4.12
CA TRP A 235 -25.37 -23.59 -4.74
C TRP A 235 -26.04 -23.26 -6.08
N ARG A 236 -26.23 -21.99 -6.35
CA ARG A 236 -26.76 -21.51 -7.64
C ARG A 236 -25.91 -20.38 -8.18
N PRO A 237 -25.80 -20.24 -9.51
CA PRO A 237 -25.17 -19.09 -10.13
C PRO A 237 -25.80 -17.78 -9.61
N PHE A 238 -24.95 -16.77 -9.39
CA PHE A 238 -25.38 -15.47 -8.89
C PHE A 238 -24.92 -14.32 -9.81
N LEU A 239 -23.62 -14.25 -10.07
CA LEU A 239 -23.02 -13.23 -10.92
C LEU A 239 -21.96 -13.88 -11.80
N GLU A 240 -21.86 -13.43 -13.04
CA GLU A 240 -20.77 -13.77 -13.94
C GLU A 240 -20.19 -12.51 -14.55
N PHE A 241 -18.87 -12.44 -14.55
CA PHE A 241 -18.11 -11.31 -15.08
C PHE A 241 -17.11 -11.80 -16.12
N SER A 242 -16.96 -11.00 -17.18
CA SER A 242 -15.81 -11.13 -18.06
C SER A 242 -14.50 -11.01 -17.30
N PHE A 243 -13.40 -11.41 -17.90
CA PHE A 243 -12.08 -11.16 -17.32
C PHE A 243 -11.88 -9.68 -16.99
N GLU A 244 -12.28 -8.81 -17.91
CA GLU A 244 -12.11 -7.36 -17.83
C GLU A 244 -12.87 -6.76 -16.65
N ASP A 245 -14.13 -7.17 -16.46
CA ASP A 245 -14.96 -6.72 -15.35
C ASP A 245 -14.51 -7.31 -14.01
N GLY A 246 -14.11 -8.57 -14.02
CA GLY A 246 -13.58 -9.26 -12.84
C GLY A 246 -12.26 -8.68 -12.35
N LEU A 247 -11.36 -8.36 -13.29
CA LEU A 247 -10.06 -7.75 -12.98
C LEU A 247 -10.22 -6.32 -12.42
N SER A 248 -11.22 -5.58 -12.87
CA SER A 248 -11.52 -4.23 -12.38
C SER A 248 -12.17 -4.19 -10.99
N GLY A 249 -12.28 -5.34 -10.32
CA GLY A 249 -12.77 -5.43 -8.94
C GLY A 249 -14.29 -5.60 -8.83
N SER A 250 -15.00 -5.95 -9.93
CA SER A 250 -16.42 -6.26 -9.86
C SER A 250 -16.67 -7.51 -9.01
N GLY A 251 -17.61 -7.41 -8.09
CA GLY A 251 -18.02 -8.53 -7.26
C GLY A 251 -18.93 -8.18 -6.09
N PRO A 252 -19.59 -9.19 -5.51
CA PRO A 252 -20.36 -9.02 -4.30
C PRO A 252 -19.43 -8.85 -3.09
N GLY A 253 -19.87 -8.03 -2.15
CA GLY A 253 -19.28 -7.91 -0.82
C GLY A 253 -20.04 -8.71 0.23
N SER A 254 -20.29 -8.12 1.40
CA SER A 254 -20.96 -8.76 2.52
C SER A 254 -22.39 -8.25 2.73
N PHE A 255 -23.19 -9.03 3.47
CA PHE A 255 -24.42 -8.52 4.04
C PHE A 255 -24.15 -7.54 5.16
N GLU A 256 -24.98 -6.51 5.24
CA GLU A 256 -25.09 -5.72 6.45
C GLU A 256 -25.70 -6.54 7.61
N ARG A 257 -25.71 -6.01 8.82
CA ARG A 257 -26.00 -6.77 10.04
C ARG A 257 -27.41 -7.38 10.10
N SER A 258 -28.42 -6.73 9.51
CA SER A 258 -29.79 -7.30 9.46
C SER A 258 -29.91 -8.47 8.48
N GLY A 259 -28.97 -8.56 7.55
CA GLY A 259 -28.99 -9.54 6.47
C GLY A 259 -29.99 -9.22 5.36
N THR A 260 -30.53 -8.00 5.31
CA THR A 260 -31.49 -7.56 4.29
C THR A 260 -30.81 -7.17 3.00
N TRP A 261 -29.65 -6.47 3.10
CA TRP A 261 -28.92 -5.94 1.97
C TRP A 261 -27.50 -6.51 1.89
N MET A 262 -27.15 -7.00 0.72
CA MET A 262 -25.77 -7.31 0.36
C MET A 262 -25.21 -6.16 -0.48
N TYR A 263 -24.07 -5.60 -0.09
CA TYR A 263 -23.37 -4.58 -0.86
C TYR A 263 -22.31 -5.19 -1.77
N GLY A 264 -21.92 -4.47 -2.80
CA GLY A 264 -20.83 -4.87 -3.70
C GLY A 264 -20.46 -3.76 -4.67
N THR A 265 -19.47 -4.04 -5.50
CA THR A 265 -18.93 -3.10 -6.49
C THR A 265 -19.05 -3.70 -7.88
N LEU A 266 -19.50 -2.92 -8.87
CA LEU A 266 -19.60 -3.31 -10.26
C LEU A 266 -18.93 -2.27 -11.17
N SER A 267 -18.23 -2.75 -12.21
CA SER A 267 -17.69 -1.93 -13.30
C SER A 267 -18.21 -2.40 -14.68
N THR A 268 -19.29 -3.19 -14.70
CA THR A 268 -19.83 -3.86 -15.91
C THR A 268 -20.37 -2.91 -16.97
N GLU A 269 -20.94 -1.78 -16.56
CA GLU A 269 -21.59 -0.82 -17.46
C GLU A 269 -20.81 0.48 -17.66
N GLY A 270 -19.51 0.45 -17.38
CA GLY A 270 -18.68 1.65 -17.49
C GLY A 270 -17.23 1.41 -17.12
N ASP A 271 -16.48 2.50 -17.12
CA ASP A 271 -15.07 2.49 -16.79
C ASP A 271 -14.82 2.53 -15.26
N LEU A 272 -15.61 3.32 -14.56
CA LEU A 272 -15.46 3.56 -13.12
C LEU A 272 -16.38 2.67 -12.28
N PRO A 273 -16.01 2.36 -11.04
CA PRO A 273 -16.79 1.49 -10.17
C PRO A 273 -18.11 2.12 -9.72
N ARG A 274 -19.09 1.26 -9.48
CA ARG A 274 -20.39 1.58 -8.88
C ARG A 274 -20.59 0.77 -7.63
N MET A 275 -20.95 1.41 -6.51
CA MET A 275 -21.47 0.70 -5.37
C MET A 275 -22.94 0.36 -5.61
N VAL A 276 -23.25 -0.91 -5.44
CA VAL A 276 -24.59 -1.46 -5.60
C VAL A 276 -25.00 -2.27 -4.38
N ARG A 277 -26.31 -2.55 -4.26
CA ARG A 277 -26.81 -3.45 -3.23
C ARG A 277 -27.90 -4.36 -3.77
N TRP A 278 -27.93 -5.58 -3.27
CA TRP A 278 -28.95 -6.58 -3.60
C TRP A 278 -29.83 -6.84 -2.39
N ASN A 279 -31.17 -6.81 -2.61
CA ASN A 279 -32.12 -7.15 -1.56
C ASN A 279 -32.18 -8.69 -1.39
N ARG A 280 -32.17 -9.20 -0.15
CA ARG A 280 -32.19 -10.64 0.15
C ARG A 280 -33.43 -11.34 -0.43
N GLU A 281 -34.59 -10.71 -0.42
CA GLU A 281 -35.81 -11.33 -0.96
C GLU A 281 -35.71 -11.52 -2.48
N THR A 282 -35.13 -10.56 -3.17
CA THR A 282 -34.79 -10.69 -4.59
C THR A 282 -33.79 -11.81 -4.83
N LEU A 283 -32.77 -11.90 -3.98
CA LEU A 283 -31.76 -12.94 -4.06
C LEU A 283 -32.32 -14.36 -3.82
N LYS A 284 -33.46 -14.56 -3.18
CA LYS A 284 -34.07 -15.88 -2.98
C LYS A 284 -34.59 -16.50 -4.29
N THR A 285 -34.99 -15.71 -5.24
CA THR A 285 -35.68 -16.16 -6.46
C THR A 285 -34.95 -15.88 -7.76
N CYS A 286 -33.97 -15.00 -7.73
CA CYS A 286 -33.17 -14.67 -8.92
C CYS A 286 -32.12 -15.74 -9.19
N GLU A 287 -31.88 -16.09 -10.46
CA GLU A 287 -30.96 -17.18 -10.85
C GLU A 287 -29.58 -16.70 -11.28
N LEU A 288 -29.49 -15.63 -12.09
CA LEU A 288 -28.21 -15.11 -12.59
C LEU A 288 -28.32 -13.60 -12.86
N ASN A 289 -27.23 -12.88 -12.61
CA ASN A 289 -27.14 -11.42 -12.81
C ASN A 289 -28.32 -10.69 -12.17
N CYS A 290 -28.49 -10.96 -10.88
CA CYS A 290 -29.61 -10.50 -10.10
C CYS A 290 -29.75 -8.98 -10.12
N PRO A 291 -31.00 -8.45 -10.20
CA PRO A 291 -31.23 -7.00 -10.17
C PRO A 291 -30.74 -6.39 -8.87
N TYR A 292 -30.17 -5.21 -8.96
CA TYR A 292 -29.57 -4.48 -7.86
C TYR A 292 -30.10 -3.04 -7.82
N GLU A 293 -29.87 -2.39 -6.70
CA GLU A 293 -30.07 -0.95 -6.55
C GLU A 293 -28.72 -0.25 -6.58
N LEU A 294 -28.63 0.85 -7.34
CA LEU A 294 -27.46 1.72 -7.35
C LEU A 294 -27.41 2.52 -6.04
N VAL A 295 -26.30 2.44 -5.32
CA VAL A 295 -26.03 3.26 -4.13
C VAL A 295 -25.24 4.50 -4.53
N HIS A 296 -24.17 4.32 -5.30
CA HIS A 296 -23.36 5.43 -5.78
C HIS A 296 -22.60 5.03 -7.05
N GLN A 297 -22.41 5.99 -7.95
CA GLN A 297 -21.55 5.90 -9.15
C GLN A 297 -20.32 6.75 -8.89
N ALA A 298 -19.13 6.16 -8.93
CA ALA A 298 -17.89 6.92 -8.83
C ALA A 298 -17.76 7.93 -9.98
N GLU A 299 -17.30 9.13 -9.65
CA GLU A 299 -17.04 10.20 -10.62
C GLU A 299 -15.58 10.21 -11.07
N SER A 300 -14.68 9.63 -10.27
CA SER A 300 -13.25 9.53 -10.56
C SER A 300 -12.59 8.40 -9.76
N GLY A 301 -11.62 7.75 -10.36
CA GLY A 301 -10.70 6.84 -9.69
C GLY A 301 -11.34 5.57 -9.09
N SER A 302 -10.72 5.08 -8.03
CA SER A 302 -11.25 3.97 -7.22
C SER A 302 -12.27 4.46 -6.21
N MET A 303 -13.06 3.51 -5.67
CA MET A 303 -14.05 3.79 -4.64
C MET A 303 -14.00 2.71 -3.57
N ASP A 304 -13.89 3.15 -2.32
CA ASP A 304 -13.81 2.30 -1.14
C ASP A 304 -14.78 2.77 -0.05
N ILE A 305 -15.12 1.89 0.89
CA ILE A 305 -15.87 2.27 2.09
C ILE A 305 -14.87 2.88 3.08
N GLY A 306 -15.02 4.18 3.36
CA GLY A 306 -14.18 4.90 4.31
C GLY A 306 -14.66 4.83 5.76
N LEU A 307 -15.97 4.57 5.97
CA LEU A 307 -16.56 4.37 7.28
C LEU A 307 -17.85 3.55 7.15
N SER A 308 -18.05 2.61 8.05
CA SER A 308 -19.32 1.91 8.24
C SER A 308 -19.79 2.04 9.68
N ASP A 309 -21.10 2.04 9.91
CA ASP A 309 -21.64 1.97 11.25
C ASP A 309 -21.24 0.64 11.91
N PRO A 310 -20.65 0.63 13.12
CA PRO A 310 -20.11 -0.59 13.73
C PRO A 310 -21.21 -1.57 14.18
N ASN A 311 -22.44 -1.07 14.35
CA ASN A 311 -23.59 -1.85 14.79
C ASN A 311 -24.36 -2.47 13.64
N THR A 312 -24.59 -1.72 12.58
CA THR A 312 -25.40 -2.14 11.43
C THR A 312 -24.54 -2.65 10.26
N LEU A 313 -23.26 -2.28 10.18
CA LEU A 313 -22.36 -2.47 9.05
C LEU A 313 -22.80 -1.73 7.77
N LEU A 314 -23.71 -0.77 7.89
CA LEU A 314 -24.12 0.06 6.77
C LEU A 314 -22.99 1.05 6.43
N PRO A 315 -22.65 1.21 5.13
CA PRO A 315 -21.69 2.22 4.70
C PRO A 315 -22.20 3.62 5.03
N GLN A 316 -21.38 4.42 5.73
CA GLN A 316 -21.69 5.81 6.11
C GLN A 316 -20.92 6.81 5.26
N VAL A 317 -19.69 6.47 4.89
CA VAL A 317 -18.82 7.31 4.06
C VAL A 317 -18.15 6.45 2.99
N LEU A 318 -18.18 6.93 1.76
CA LEU A 318 -17.33 6.41 0.68
C LEU A 318 -16.13 7.33 0.48
N VAL A 319 -15.03 6.75 0.01
CA VAL A 319 -13.83 7.47 -0.39
C VAL A 319 -13.56 7.17 -1.85
N GLU A 320 -13.58 8.19 -2.68
CA GLU A 320 -13.10 8.10 -4.06
C GLU A 320 -11.64 8.59 -4.11
N THR A 321 -10.79 7.84 -4.81
CA THR A 321 -9.37 8.18 -4.93
C THR A 321 -8.92 8.15 -6.38
N ASP A 322 -8.67 9.34 -6.91
CA ASP A 322 -7.93 9.57 -8.16
C ASP A 322 -6.51 10.07 -7.80
N LEU A 323 -6.07 11.22 -8.23
CA LEU A 323 -4.82 11.86 -7.77
C LEU A 323 -4.87 12.26 -6.28
N ARG A 324 -6.06 12.50 -5.77
CA ARG A 324 -6.37 12.82 -4.37
C ARG A 324 -7.63 12.11 -3.94
N SER A 325 -7.77 11.87 -2.64
CA SER A 325 -8.97 11.27 -2.08
C SER A 325 -10.02 12.32 -1.75
N ARG A 326 -11.30 12.00 -2.02
CA ARG A 326 -12.47 12.78 -1.55
C ARG A 326 -13.44 11.87 -0.81
N LYS A 327 -14.10 12.40 0.19
CA LYS A 327 -15.11 11.69 0.99
C LYS A 327 -16.51 12.03 0.50
N LEU A 328 -17.38 11.03 0.45
CA LEU A 328 -18.79 11.12 0.09
C LEU A 328 -19.62 10.61 1.25
N ILE A 329 -20.51 11.44 1.75
CA ILE A 329 -21.34 11.14 2.92
C ILE A 329 -22.62 10.44 2.45
N LEU A 330 -22.80 9.19 2.84
CA LEU A 330 -24.04 8.43 2.64
C LEU A 330 -25.00 8.61 3.83
N ASP A 331 -24.46 8.68 5.03
CA ASP A 331 -25.23 8.88 6.26
C ASP A 331 -24.97 10.28 6.84
N GLN A 332 -26.01 11.11 6.88
CA GLN A 332 -25.92 12.49 7.36
C GLN A 332 -25.62 12.59 8.88
N SER A 333 -25.76 11.51 9.63
CA SER A 333 -25.43 11.49 11.07
C SER A 333 -23.96 11.74 11.36
N VAL A 334 -23.06 11.40 10.41
CA VAL A 334 -21.61 11.62 10.54
C VAL A 334 -21.13 12.95 9.93
N ALA A 335 -22.00 13.69 9.25
CA ALA A 335 -21.62 14.92 8.56
C ALA A 335 -21.06 16.02 9.49
N PRO A 336 -21.57 16.24 10.70
CA PRO A 336 -20.99 17.22 11.64
C PRO A 336 -19.55 16.87 12.03
N ASP A 337 -19.28 15.58 12.28
CA ASP A 337 -17.97 15.07 12.67
C ASP A 337 -16.95 15.27 11.55
N LEU A 338 -17.29 14.86 10.32
CA LEU A 338 -16.41 15.03 9.16
C LEU A 338 -16.10 16.50 8.91
N LYS A 339 -17.10 17.38 9.03
CA LYS A 339 -16.89 18.83 8.89
C LYS A 339 -15.96 19.40 9.96
N ALA A 340 -16.06 18.91 11.20
CA ALA A 340 -15.17 19.31 12.28
C ALA A 340 -13.74 18.82 12.02
N LEU A 341 -13.59 17.57 11.59
CA LEU A 341 -12.29 16.98 11.24
C LEU A 341 -11.67 17.67 10.02
N GLU A 342 -12.44 18.02 8.98
CA GLU A 342 -11.96 18.81 7.83
C GLU A 342 -11.42 20.17 8.28
N LYS A 343 -12.13 20.84 9.17
CA LYS A 343 -11.67 22.12 9.75
C LYS A 343 -10.39 21.96 10.55
N LEU A 344 -10.24 20.87 11.29
CA LEU A 344 -9.04 20.54 12.05
C LEU A 344 -7.88 20.14 11.11
N ALA A 345 -8.18 19.44 10.03
CA ALA A 345 -7.22 19.06 9.02
C ALA A 345 -6.56 20.27 8.33
N GLY A 346 -7.31 21.31 8.02
CA GLY A 346 -6.80 22.47 7.28
C GLY A 346 -6.47 22.11 5.82
N SER A 347 -5.19 22.19 5.45
CA SER A 347 -4.73 21.81 4.09
C SER A 347 -4.40 20.32 3.94
N ARG A 348 -4.54 19.55 5.00
CA ARG A 348 -4.23 18.12 5.09
C ARG A 348 -5.44 17.28 4.71
N GLN A 349 -5.17 16.00 4.45
CA GLN A 349 -6.20 14.97 4.40
C GLN A 349 -6.32 14.27 5.76
N PHE A 350 -7.38 13.52 5.98
CA PHE A 350 -7.50 12.63 7.12
C PHE A 350 -8.23 11.35 6.74
N SER A 351 -7.98 10.30 7.52
CA SER A 351 -8.67 9.01 7.42
C SER A 351 -9.16 8.59 8.79
N ILE A 352 -10.36 8.05 8.88
CA ILE A 352 -10.84 7.34 10.06
C ILE A 352 -10.35 5.91 9.87
N VAL A 353 -9.43 5.47 10.73
CA VAL A 353 -8.75 4.18 10.56
C VAL A 353 -9.26 3.10 11.50
N ASP A 354 -9.96 3.49 12.57
CA ASP A 354 -10.57 2.58 13.52
C ASP A 354 -11.69 3.29 14.31
N GLN A 355 -12.54 2.54 14.97
CA GLN A 355 -13.61 3.07 15.85
C GLN A 355 -13.98 2.05 16.92
N ASP A 356 -14.52 2.54 18.06
CA ASP A 356 -15.10 1.70 19.08
C ASP A 356 -16.44 1.06 18.63
N LEU A 357 -16.95 0.10 19.39
CA LEU A 357 -18.21 -0.59 19.07
C LEU A 357 -19.45 0.29 19.23
N GLU A 358 -19.38 1.36 20.01
CA GLU A 358 -20.46 2.33 20.16
C GLU A 358 -20.47 3.35 19.01
N GLY A 359 -19.37 3.45 18.25
CA GLY A 359 -19.20 4.41 17.16
C GLY A 359 -19.02 5.85 17.65
N ASP A 360 -18.67 6.05 18.91
CA ASP A 360 -18.45 7.36 19.52
C ASP A 360 -16.98 7.79 19.48
N THR A 361 -16.06 6.85 19.62
CA THR A 361 -14.63 7.09 19.61
C THR A 361 -14.04 6.67 18.27
N TRP A 362 -13.49 7.61 17.51
CA TRP A 362 -12.81 7.34 16.26
C TRP A 362 -11.29 7.52 16.41
N LEU A 363 -10.54 6.60 15.89
CA LEU A 363 -9.10 6.76 15.64
C LEU A 363 -8.92 7.41 14.27
N VAL A 364 -8.38 8.61 14.27
CA VAL A 364 -8.20 9.44 13.07
C VAL A 364 -6.73 9.65 12.81
N VAL A 365 -6.34 9.50 11.56
CA VAL A 365 -4.99 9.83 11.08
C VAL A 365 -5.06 11.04 10.17
N PHE A 366 -4.31 12.06 10.49
CA PHE A 366 -4.17 13.24 9.63
C PHE A 366 -2.93 13.15 8.75
N HIS A 367 -2.97 13.63 7.48
CA HIS A 367 -2.00 13.43 6.40
C HIS A 367 -1.59 14.55 5.47
N SER A 368 -0.28 14.60 5.15
CA SER A 368 0.34 15.59 4.27
C SER A 368 1.48 14.95 3.47
N ASP A 369 1.96 15.64 2.49
CA ASP A 369 3.17 15.32 1.75
C ASP A 369 4.46 15.79 2.45
N ARG A 370 4.35 16.64 3.48
CA ARG A 370 5.47 17.37 4.09
C ARG A 370 5.50 17.34 5.61
N GLN A 371 4.75 16.47 6.23
CA GLN A 371 4.71 16.36 7.70
C GLN A 371 4.56 14.90 8.09
N SER A 372 5.12 14.54 9.25
CA SER A 372 4.91 13.22 9.81
C SER A 372 3.43 12.95 10.10
N PRO A 373 2.94 11.73 9.93
CA PRO A 373 1.59 11.36 10.29
C PRO A 373 1.26 11.55 11.79
N GLU A 374 0.03 11.90 12.13
CA GLU A 374 -0.44 12.02 13.52
C GLU A 374 -1.69 11.20 13.76
N TYR A 375 -1.66 10.40 14.79
CA TYR A 375 -2.83 9.72 15.29
C TYR A 375 -3.55 10.59 16.31
N TRP A 376 -4.88 10.65 16.17
CA TRP A 376 -5.78 11.41 17.02
C TRP A 376 -6.99 10.57 17.41
N ILE A 377 -7.52 10.80 18.61
CA ILE A 377 -8.86 10.35 19.01
C ILE A 377 -9.84 11.48 18.72
N TRP A 378 -10.94 11.15 18.08
CA TRP A 378 -12.11 12.00 17.94
C TRP A 378 -13.24 11.44 18.79
N LYS A 379 -13.72 12.19 19.79
CA LYS A 379 -14.89 11.88 20.61
C LYS A 379 -16.10 12.59 20.03
N ARG A 380 -17.01 11.84 19.41
CA ARG A 380 -18.15 12.40 18.67
C ARG A 380 -19.15 13.07 19.59
N SER A 381 -19.52 12.44 20.71
CA SER A 381 -20.45 12.99 21.70
C SER A 381 -19.96 14.30 22.31
N GLU A 382 -18.66 14.50 22.44
CA GLU A 382 -18.02 15.67 23.01
C GLU A 382 -17.58 16.68 21.95
N GLN A 383 -17.52 16.28 20.66
CA GLN A 383 -16.96 17.04 19.54
C GLN A 383 -15.52 17.52 19.84
N GLU A 384 -14.74 16.66 20.48
CA GLU A 384 -13.37 16.94 20.89
C GLU A 384 -12.36 16.04 20.20
N ALA A 385 -11.18 16.60 19.91
CA ALA A 385 -10.07 15.90 19.30
C ALA A 385 -8.86 15.89 20.25
N LEU A 386 -8.32 14.73 20.54
CA LEU A 386 -7.11 14.53 21.32
C LEU A 386 -5.98 14.00 20.41
N LYS A 387 -4.89 14.75 20.30
CA LYS A 387 -3.68 14.25 19.63
C LYS A 387 -3.01 13.18 20.50
N LEU A 388 -2.77 12.00 19.91
CA LEU A 388 -2.03 10.93 20.56
C LEU A 388 -0.53 11.03 20.27
N PHE A 389 -0.16 10.86 19.00
CA PHE A 389 1.24 10.74 18.58
C PHE A 389 1.47 11.32 17.20
N SER A 390 2.74 11.68 16.92
CA SER A 390 3.29 11.73 15.56
C SER A 390 4.05 10.44 15.27
N VAL A 391 3.97 9.94 14.06
CA VAL A 391 4.65 8.68 13.65
C VAL A 391 6.17 8.85 13.67
N GLN A 392 6.66 9.98 13.16
CA GLN A 392 8.09 10.29 13.06
C GLN A 392 8.34 11.79 13.36
N PRO A 393 8.22 12.22 14.63
CA PRO A 393 8.34 13.64 14.99
C PRO A 393 9.71 14.23 14.68
N SER A 394 10.75 13.40 14.55
CA SER A 394 12.08 13.83 14.13
C SER A 394 12.11 14.45 12.72
N LEU A 395 11.08 14.25 11.88
CA LEU A 395 10.94 14.91 10.58
C LEU A 395 10.59 16.41 10.69
N ASP A 396 9.96 16.84 11.79
CA ASP A 396 9.47 18.20 11.97
C ASP A 396 10.59 19.26 11.98
N GLN A 397 11.84 18.85 12.23
CA GLN A 397 13.01 19.72 12.20
C GLN A 397 13.58 19.94 10.78
N TYR A 398 13.05 19.26 9.77
CA TYR A 398 13.54 19.35 8.40
C TYR A 398 12.50 20.00 7.47
N GLN A 399 13.01 20.74 6.48
CA GLN A 399 12.18 21.24 5.41
C GLN A 399 11.96 20.15 4.36
N LEU A 400 10.74 19.58 4.33
CA LEU A 400 10.35 18.57 3.37
C LEU A 400 9.83 19.18 2.07
N ALA A 401 10.08 18.51 0.95
CA ALA A 401 9.64 18.91 -0.37
C ALA A 401 8.16 18.60 -0.62
N PRO A 402 7.40 19.50 -1.26
CA PRO A 402 6.01 19.22 -1.63
C PRO A 402 5.93 18.19 -2.78
N MET A 403 4.87 17.37 -2.76
CA MET A 403 4.53 16.45 -3.84
C MET A 403 3.41 17.06 -4.70
N GLU A 404 3.73 17.36 -5.95
CA GLU A 404 2.80 17.87 -6.95
C GLU A 404 2.03 16.70 -7.59
N SER A 405 0.71 16.81 -7.71
CA SER A 405 -0.10 15.87 -8.49
C SER A 405 -0.19 16.37 -9.93
N LEU A 406 0.09 15.51 -10.91
CA LEU A 406 0.19 15.85 -12.32
C LEU A 406 -0.69 14.93 -13.18
N GLU A 407 -1.17 15.43 -14.30
CA GLU A 407 -1.78 14.65 -15.37
C GLU A 407 -0.92 14.76 -16.63
N LEU A 408 -0.17 13.72 -16.91
CA LEU A 408 0.62 13.62 -18.14
C LEU A 408 -0.20 12.92 -19.22
N LYS A 409 0.30 12.92 -20.44
CA LYS A 409 -0.27 12.20 -21.58
C LYS A 409 0.80 11.36 -22.24
N ALA A 410 0.50 10.09 -22.44
CA ALA A 410 1.27 9.22 -23.28
C ALA A 410 1.19 9.69 -24.77
N ARG A 411 2.10 9.23 -25.61
CA ARG A 411 2.16 9.52 -27.05
C ARG A 411 0.89 9.16 -27.83
N ASP A 412 0.13 8.17 -27.34
CA ASP A 412 -1.15 7.73 -27.87
C ASP A 412 -2.36 8.49 -27.28
N GLY A 413 -2.10 9.40 -26.32
CA GLY A 413 -3.09 10.26 -25.68
C GLY A 413 -3.69 9.69 -24.40
N LEU A 414 -3.25 8.49 -23.92
CA LEU A 414 -3.68 7.95 -22.64
C LEU A 414 -3.28 8.91 -21.50
N ARG A 415 -4.19 9.12 -20.55
CA ARG A 415 -3.93 9.89 -19.33
C ARG A 415 -2.99 9.11 -18.43
N LEU A 416 -1.90 9.74 -17.98
CA LEU A 416 -0.93 9.17 -17.03
C LEU A 416 -0.93 10.01 -15.75
N PRO A 417 -1.63 9.60 -14.71
CA PRO A 417 -1.58 10.24 -13.39
C PRO A 417 -0.18 10.10 -12.80
N ALA A 418 0.40 11.19 -12.30
CA ALA A 418 1.78 11.20 -11.84
C ALA A 418 1.96 12.10 -10.61
N TYR A 419 3.10 11.91 -9.93
CA TYR A 419 3.50 12.71 -8.78
C TYR A 419 4.95 13.17 -8.96
N LEU A 420 5.17 14.47 -8.81
CA LEU A 420 6.49 15.08 -8.90
C LEU A 420 6.89 15.69 -7.55
N THR A 421 8.08 15.34 -7.07
CA THR A 421 8.72 16.02 -5.94
C THR A 421 10.00 16.68 -6.44
N ARG A 422 10.07 17.99 -6.30
CA ARG A 422 11.25 18.75 -6.77
C ARG A 422 12.34 18.74 -5.72
N SER A 423 13.58 18.71 -6.19
CA SER A 423 14.75 18.86 -5.32
C SER A 423 14.66 20.11 -4.45
N THR A 424 15.00 19.98 -3.17
CA THR A 424 15.12 21.12 -2.25
C THR A 424 16.41 21.93 -2.46
N LEU A 425 17.34 21.39 -3.25
CA LEU A 425 18.63 22.01 -3.59
C LEU A 425 18.64 22.58 -5.01
N ALA A 426 17.49 22.59 -5.69
CA ALA A 426 17.42 22.98 -7.09
C ALA A 426 17.83 24.44 -7.28
N ASP A 427 18.86 24.64 -8.09
CA ASP A 427 19.16 25.92 -8.73
C ASP A 427 18.18 26.16 -9.90
N GLN A 428 18.32 27.29 -10.57
CA GLN A 428 17.55 27.56 -11.80
C GLN A 428 18.01 26.63 -12.93
N GLY A 429 17.04 25.98 -13.61
CA GLY A 429 17.27 25.13 -14.77
C GLY A 429 17.02 23.62 -14.51
N PRO A 430 17.23 22.78 -15.55
CA PRO A 430 17.00 21.35 -15.45
C PRO A 430 17.88 20.67 -14.40
N GLN A 431 17.30 19.78 -13.62
CA GLN A 431 17.98 19.07 -12.54
C GLN A 431 18.06 17.56 -12.84
N PRO A 432 18.93 16.82 -12.13
CA PRO A 432 18.91 15.36 -12.19
C PRO A 432 17.55 14.82 -11.78
N LEU A 433 17.06 13.79 -12.50
CA LEU A 433 15.76 13.16 -12.28
C LEU A 433 15.91 11.67 -11.91
N VAL A 434 15.17 11.24 -10.90
CA VAL A 434 14.91 9.82 -10.65
C VAL A 434 13.45 9.54 -11.02
N LEU A 435 13.25 8.70 -12.05
CA LEU A 435 11.97 8.10 -12.36
C LEU A 435 11.76 6.92 -11.43
N LEU A 436 10.80 7.01 -10.52
CA LEU A 436 10.45 5.96 -9.57
C LEU A 436 9.23 5.19 -10.08
N VAL A 437 9.41 3.88 -10.31
CA VAL A 437 8.39 3.01 -10.91
C VAL A 437 7.86 2.05 -9.86
N HIS A 438 6.54 2.10 -9.61
CA HIS A 438 5.89 1.19 -8.67
C HIS A 438 5.86 -0.26 -9.17
N GLY A 439 5.82 -1.21 -8.23
CA GLY A 439 5.65 -2.63 -8.50
C GLY A 439 4.21 -3.02 -8.83
N GLY A 440 3.98 -4.32 -8.95
CA GLY A 440 2.66 -4.88 -9.24
C GLY A 440 2.68 -5.73 -10.51
N PRO A 441 2.37 -5.20 -11.74
CA PRO A 441 2.07 -3.82 -12.12
C PRO A 441 0.66 -3.33 -11.75
N GLN A 442 -0.28 -4.22 -11.38
CA GLN A 442 -1.62 -3.87 -10.93
C GLN A 442 -1.59 -3.30 -9.49
N ALA A 443 -0.92 -2.17 -9.33
CA ALA A 443 -0.81 -1.36 -8.13
C ALA A 443 -0.88 0.12 -8.52
N ARG A 444 -0.52 1.03 -7.63
CA ARG A 444 -0.43 2.46 -7.94
C ARG A 444 0.40 3.22 -6.91
N ASP A 445 0.91 4.37 -7.32
CA ASP A 445 1.41 5.40 -6.43
C ASP A 445 0.28 6.30 -5.93
N TYR A 446 0.51 6.90 -4.76
CA TYR A 446 -0.41 7.81 -4.08
C TYR A 446 0.29 9.11 -3.70
N TRP A 447 -0.51 10.19 -3.62
CA TRP A 447 -0.05 11.43 -3.02
C TRP A 447 0.10 11.29 -1.50
N GLY A 448 1.20 11.83 -0.99
CA GLY A 448 1.45 11.87 0.45
C GLY A 448 2.94 11.95 0.78
N LEU A 449 3.25 11.82 2.07
CA LEU A 449 4.64 11.73 2.51
C LEU A 449 5.25 10.40 2.05
N ASN A 450 6.21 10.50 1.16
CA ASN A 450 6.99 9.36 0.69
C ASN A 450 8.47 9.55 1.11
N PRO A 451 9.02 8.70 2.00
CA PRO A 451 10.39 8.85 2.49
C PRO A 451 11.44 8.83 1.38
N LEU A 452 11.24 8.03 0.32
CA LEU A 452 12.18 7.96 -0.80
C LEU A 452 12.14 9.24 -1.64
N HIS A 453 10.95 9.81 -1.91
CA HIS A 453 10.83 11.12 -2.54
C HIS A 453 11.53 12.21 -1.70
N GLN A 454 11.40 12.16 -0.38
CA GLN A 454 12.06 13.12 0.50
C GLN A 454 13.58 12.94 0.55
N LEU A 455 14.06 11.69 0.56
CA LEU A 455 15.50 11.41 0.43
C LEU A 455 16.03 12.01 -0.85
N LEU A 456 15.47 11.63 -1.99
CA LEU A 456 15.95 12.05 -3.31
C LEU A 456 15.91 13.56 -3.49
N ALA A 457 14.79 14.20 -3.08
CA ALA A 457 14.67 15.66 -3.13
C ALA A 457 15.73 16.37 -2.26
N ASN A 458 15.99 15.85 -1.06
CA ASN A 458 17.01 16.38 -0.16
C ASN A 458 18.44 16.13 -0.69
N ARG A 459 18.66 15.09 -1.50
CA ARG A 459 19.96 14.78 -2.11
C ARG A 459 20.25 15.55 -3.40
N GLY A 460 19.28 16.29 -3.93
CA GLY A 460 19.47 17.13 -5.12
C GLY A 460 18.79 16.59 -6.37
N TYR A 461 17.90 15.60 -6.26
CA TYR A 461 17.21 14.99 -7.40
C TYR A 461 15.74 15.38 -7.43
N HIS A 462 15.20 15.63 -8.61
CA HIS A 462 13.76 15.56 -8.82
C HIS A 462 13.33 14.11 -8.82
N THR A 463 12.14 13.83 -8.32
CA THR A 463 11.57 12.46 -8.31
C THR A 463 10.21 12.49 -8.99
N LEU A 464 10.05 11.66 -10.01
CA LEU A 464 8.80 11.52 -10.76
C LEU A 464 8.30 10.09 -10.60
N SER A 465 7.10 9.92 -10.01
CA SER A 465 6.35 8.67 -9.99
C SER A 465 5.22 8.73 -10.99
N VAL A 466 5.06 7.68 -11.80
CA VAL A 466 4.06 7.62 -12.87
C VAL A 466 3.18 6.40 -12.69
N ASN A 467 1.87 6.61 -12.65
CA ASN A 467 0.90 5.54 -12.76
C ASN A 467 0.69 5.23 -14.25
N TYR A 468 1.58 4.38 -14.78
CA TYR A 468 1.56 3.92 -16.18
C TYR A 468 0.35 3.02 -16.44
N ARG A 469 0.04 2.77 -17.73
CA ARG A 469 -1.05 1.84 -18.10
C ARG A 469 -0.91 0.49 -17.42
N GLY A 470 -2.01 -0.08 -16.93
CA GLY A 470 -1.98 -1.27 -16.07
C GLY A 470 -2.06 -0.95 -14.58
N SER A 471 -1.82 0.31 -14.16
CA SER A 471 -2.02 0.73 -12.78
C SER A 471 -3.50 0.68 -12.40
N THR A 472 -3.77 0.33 -11.13
CA THR A 472 -5.13 0.25 -10.58
C THR A 472 -5.66 1.60 -10.12
N GLY A 473 -7.00 1.72 -10.02
CA GLY A 473 -7.64 2.88 -9.40
C GLY A 473 -7.81 4.09 -10.32
N PHE A 474 -7.65 3.93 -11.64
CA PHE A 474 -7.85 4.98 -12.63
C PHE A 474 -8.87 4.61 -13.72
N GLY A 475 -9.74 3.65 -13.42
CA GLY A 475 -10.72 3.09 -14.33
C GLY A 475 -10.27 1.76 -14.95
N LYS A 476 -11.26 1.04 -15.48
CA LYS A 476 -11.06 -0.27 -16.12
C LYS A 476 -10.23 -0.15 -17.41
N ALA A 477 -10.48 0.89 -18.21
CA ALA A 477 -9.75 1.14 -19.45
C ALA A 477 -8.25 1.34 -19.22
N HIS A 478 -7.89 2.13 -18.20
CA HIS A 478 -6.49 2.36 -17.83
C HIS A 478 -5.80 1.06 -17.37
N LEU A 479 -6.48 0.26 -16.56
CA LEU A 479 -5.98 -1.04 -16.09
C LEU A 479 -5.75 -2.01 -17.28
N LEU A 480 -6.73 -2.13 -18.16
CA LEU A 480 -6.68 -3.06 -19.29
C LEU A 480 -5.73 -2.63 -20.41
N ALA A 481 -5.44 -1.33 -20.52
CA ALA A 481 -4.45 -0.83 -21.47
C ALA A 481 -3.05 -1.43 -21.24
N GLY A 482 -2.76 -1.93 -20.02
CA GLY A 482 -1.51 -2.64 -19.72
C GLY A 482 -1.46 -4.11 -20.15
N GLN A 483 -2.58 -4.69 -20.62
CA GLN A 483 -2.63 -6.12 -20.97
C GLN A 483 -1.73 -6.47 -22.16
N GLY A 484 -0.75 -7.34 -21.94
CA GLY A 484 0.21 -7.76 -22.97
C GLY A 484 1.20 -6.66 -23.37
N GLN A 485 1.37 -5.62 -22.53
CA GLN A 485 2.18 -4.44 -22.86
C GLN A 485 3.48 -4.35 -22.04
N TRP A 486 3.86 -5.41 -21.35
CA TRP A 486 5.18 -5.49 -20.74
C TRP A 486 6.26 -5.31 -21.80
N TYR A 487 7.31 -4.54 -21.53
CA TYR A 487 8.37 -4.20 -22.48
C TYR A 487 7.90 -3.42 -23.72
N ALA A 488 6.61 -3.05 -23.81
CA ALA A 488 6.01 -2.32 -24.93
C ALA A 488 5.42 -0.97 -24.45
N GLU A 489 4.12 -0.73 -24.59
CA GLU A 489 3.48 0.54 -24.26
C GLU A 489 3.56 0.92 -22.78
N MET A 490 3.66 -0.05 -21.86
CA MET A 490 3.90 0.25 -20.44
C MET A 490 5.27 0.90 -20.24
N GLN A 491 6.29 0.49 -20.99
CA GLN A 491 7.60 1.13 -20.97
C GLN A 491 7.57 2.47 -21.74
N ASP A 492 6.78 2.57 -22.83
CA ASP A 492 6.57 3.83 -23.55
C ASP A 492 5.99 4.92 -22.65
N ASP A 493 5.05 4.61 -21.77
CA ASP A 493 4.49 5.56 -20.80
C ASP A 493 5.57 6.16 -19.89
N LEU A 494 6.53 5.33 -19.45
CA LEU A 494 7.65 5.76 -18.62
C LEU A 494 8.62 6.67 -19.40
N VAL A 495 8.93 6.31 -20.64
CA VAL A 495 9.74 7.11 -21.57
C VAL A 495 9.08 8.44 -21.86
N ASP A 496 7.75 8.44 -22.10
CA ASP A 496 6.98 9.67 -22.39
C ASP A 496 6.98 10.61 -21.19
N ALA A 497 6.87 10.09 -19.96
CA ALA A 497 6.94 10.89 -18.76
C ALA A 497 8.33 11.53 -18.54
N VAL A 498 9.41 10.81 -18.83
CA VAL A 498 10.77 11.35 -18.80
C VAL A 498 10.95 12.41 -19.89
N THR A 499 10.48 12.12 -21.12
CA THR A 499 10.53 13.05 -22.25
C THR A 499 9.82 14.35 -21.91
N TRP A 500 8.60 14.26 -21.34
CA TRP A 500 7.87 15.44 -20.85
C TRP A 500 8.68 16.25 -19.82
N ALA A 501 9.34 15.57 -18.87
CA ALA A 501 10.16 16.27 -17.86
C ALA A 501 11.38 16.98 -18.46
N ILE A 502 11.98 16.41 -19.52
CA ILE A 502 13.08 17.01 -20.26
C ILE A 502 12.58 18.21 -21.09
N GLU A 503 11.53 18.04 -21.88
CA GLU A 503 10.99 19.08 -22.75
C GLU A 503 10.45 20.29 -21.99
N THR A 504 9.93 20.07 -20.78
CA THR A 504 9.47 21.15 -19.89
C THR A 504 10.60 21.79 -19.08
N GLY A 505 11.84 21.35 -19.27
CA GLY A 505 13.02 21.90 -18.59
C GLY A 505 13.10 21.54 -17.11
N ILE A 506 12.40 20.48 -16.68
CA ILE A 506 12.47 19.94 -15.32
C ILE A 506 13.70 19.04 -15.18
N ALA A 507 13.88 18.10 -16.11
CA ALA A 507 14.94 17.11 -16.07
C ALA A 507 16.13 17.49 -17.00
N ASP A 508 17.33 17.23 -16.52
CA ASP A 508 18.55 17.25 -17.32
C ASP A 508 18.63 15.93 -18.11
N PRO A 509 18.63 15.98 -19.46
CA PRO A 509 18.61 14.76 -20.29
C PRO A 509 19.81 13.82 -20.08
N GLU A 510 20.94 14.36 -19.61
CA GLU A 510 22.14 13.56 -19.35
C GLU A 510 22.14 12.90 -17.95
N ARG A 511 21.18 13.27 -17.09
CA ARG A 511 21.16 12.88 -15.68
C ARG A 511 19.78 12.34 -15.24
N VAL A 512 19.30 11.30 -15.93
CA VAL A 512 18.07 10.58 -15.60
C VAL A 512 18.39 9.17 -15.16
N VAL A 513 17.85 8.74 -14.02
CA VAL A 513 17.91 7.35 -13.52
C VAL A 513 16.51 6.79 -13.45
N ILE A 514 16.33 5.53 -13.84
CA ILE A 514 15.11 4.74 -13.59
C ILE A 514 15.36 3.83 -12.40
N MET A 515 14.40 3.80 -11.48
CA MET A 515 14.45 2.99 -10.25
C MET A 515 13.10 2.38 -9.95
N GLY A 516 13.07 1.14 -9.45
CA GLY A 516 11.83 0.55 -8.96
C GLY A 516 12.03 -0.80 -8.31
N ALA A 517 10.93 -1.30 -7.72
CA ALA A 517 10.90 -2.58 -7.02
C ALA A 517 9.91 -3.55 -7.69
N SER A 518 10.23 -4.86 -7.67
CA SER A 518 9.38 -5.91 -8.25
C SER A 518 9.14 -5.65 -9.75
N TYR A 519 7.89 -5.46 -10.21
CA TYR A 519 7.66 -5.01 -11.59
C TYR A 519 8.42 -3.71 -11.92
N GLY A 520 8.53 -2.77 -10.97
CA GLY A 520 9.34 -1.56 -11.16
C GLY A 520 10.83 -1.83 -11.38
N GLY A 521 11.37 -2.88 -10.75
CA GLY A 521 12.72 -3.40 -11.01
C GLY A 521 12.85 -3.98 -12.42
N TYR A 522 11.86 -4.78 -12.86
CA TYR A 522 11.76 -5.22 -14.25
C TYR A 522 11.75 -4.01 -15.22
N ALA A 523 10.96 -2.98 -14.93
CA ALA A 523 10.89 -1.78 -15.77
C ALA A 523 12.23 -1.03 -15.80
N ALA A 524 12.99 -1.04 -14.70
CA ALA A 524 14.33 -0.48 -14.65
C ALA A 524 15.32 -1.26 -15.55
N LEU A 525 15.24 -2.62 -15.54
CA LEU A 525 16.00 -3.48 -16.44
C LEU A 525 15.57 -3.29 -17.90
N ALA A 526 14.26 -3.17 -18.16
CA ALA A 526 13.72 -2.88 -19.48
C ALA A 526 14.20 -1.52 -20.00
N GLY A 527 14.28 -0.52 -19.13
CA GLY A 527 14.82 0.81 -19.46
C GLY A 527 16.28 0.74 -19.94
N LEU A 528 17.12 -0.09 -19.31
CA LEU A 528 18.51 -0.25 -19.74
C LEU A 528 18.70 -1.08 -21.03
N THR A 529 17.78 -1.99 -21.31
CA THR A 529 17.88 -2.88 -22.47
C THR A 529 17.17 -2.33 -23.71
N ARG A 530 16.06 -1.62 -23.52
CA ARG A 530 15.25 -1.09 -24.62
C ARG A 530 15.61 0.36 -24.95
N ASP A 531 15.85 1.19 -23.93
CA ASP A 531 16.08 2.63 -24.06
C ASP A 531 17.48 3.04 -23.49
N PRO A 532 18.59 2.39 -23.92
CA PRO A 532 19.90 2.47 -23.27
C PRO A 532 20.56 3.85 -23.33
N GLU A 533 20.08 4.77 -24.16
CA GLU A 533 20.59 6.13 -24.26
C GLU A 533 19.82 7.12 -23.39
N LEU A 534 18.61 6.77 -22.93
CA LEU A 534 17.76 7.66 -22.14
C LEU A 534 18.22 7.77 -20.68
N PHE A 535 18.67 6.66 -20.11
CA PHE A 535 19.01 6.59 -18.70
C PHE A 535 20.51 6.59 -18.47
N ALA A 536 20.98 7.39 -17.53
CA ALA A 536 22.37 7.43 -17.10
C ALA A 536 22.75 6.19 -16.25
N ALA A 537 21.78 5.62 -15.53
CA ALA A 537 21.91 4.42 -14.71
C ALA A 537 20.53 3.83 -14.38
N ALA A 538 20.48 2.64 -13.78
CA ALA A 538 19.24 2.08 -13.24
C ALA A 538 19.46 1.46 -11.85
N VAL A 539 18.35 1.34 -11.11
CA VAL A 539 18.31 0.66 -9.81
C VAL A 539 17.15 -0.33 -9.82
N ASP A 540 17.46 -1.58 -9.60
CA ASP A 540 16.53 -2.69 -9.53
C ASP A 540 16.47 -3.24 -8.10
N GLU A 541 15.29 -3.22 -7.48
CA GLU A 541 15.04 -3.89 -6.21
C GLU A 541 14.09 -5.07 -6.49
N VAL A 542 14.55 -6.30 -6.27
CA VAL A 542 13.81 -7.57 -6.40
C VAL A 542 13.04 -7.74 -7.72
N GLY A 543 13.55 -7.19 -8.84
CA GLY A 543 12.90 -7.25 -10.15
C GLY A 543 13.19 -8.57 -10.89
N PRO A 544 12.20 -9.13 -11.61
CA PRO A 544 12.42 -10.27 -12.47
C PRO A 544 13.19 -9.86 -13.74
N SER A 545 14.25 -10.60 -14.08
CA SER A 545 15.02 -10.39 -15.29
C SER A 545 14.53 -11.23 -16.48
N ASN A 546 13.80 -12.31 -16.20
CA ASN A 546 13.26 -13.23 -17.21
C ASN A 546 11.81 -13.61 -16.86
N VAL A 547 10.88 -13.30 -17.75
CA VAL A 547 9.43 -13.52 -17.56
C VAL A 547 9.08 -15.01 -17.59
N GLU A 548 9.81 -15.84 -18.34
CA GLU A 548 9.58 -17.30 -18.37
C GLU A 548 9.90 -17.96 -17.03
N THR A 549 11.08 -17.61 -16.44
CA THR A 549 11.49 -18.14 -15.14
C THR A 549 10.64 -17.59 -14.00
N LEU A 550 10.22 -16.33 -14.08
CA LEU A 550 9.23 -15.75 -13.16
C LEU A 550 7.95 -16.58 -13.13
N LEU A 551 7.34 -16.84 -14.29
CA LEU A 551 6.10 -17.62 -14.39
C LEU A 551 6.28 -19.08 -13.94
N ALA A 552 7.45 -19.67 -14.17
CA ALA A 552 7.78 -21.02 -13.72
C ALA A 552 7.98 -21.11 -12.19
N SER A 553 8.34 -20.02 -11.52
CA SER A 553 8.65 -19.97 -10.09
C SER A 553 7.55 -19.36 -9.23
N ILE A 554 6.36 -19.08 -9.77
CA ILE A 554 5.20 -18.56 -9.04
C ILE A 554 4.92 -19.43 -7.81
N PRO A 555 4.79 -18.82 -6.61
CA PRO A 555 4.49 -19.57 -5.39
C PRO A 555 3.16 -20.31 -5.50
N PRO A 556 3.02 -21.52 -4.92
CA PRO A 556 1.82 -22.34 -5.06
C PRO A 556 0.51 -21.62 -4.68
N TYR A 557 0.52 -20.79 -3.63
CA TYR A 557 -0.65 -20.03 -3.18
C TYR A 557 -1.07 -18.90 -4.15
N TRP A 558 -0.33 -18.65 -5.24
CA TRP A 558 -0.75 -17.78 -6.34
C TRP A 558 -1.47 -18.55 -7.46
N GLU A 559 -1.56 -19.88 -7.39
CA GLU A 559 -2.31 -20.68 -8.40
C GLU A 559 -3.70 -20.09 -8.70
N PRO A 560 -4.46 -19.60 -7.70
CA PRO A 560 -5.75 -18.94 -7.94
C PRO A 560 -5.74 -17.71 -8.83
N ILE A 561 -4.64 -16.98 -8.87
CA ILE A 561 -4.48 -15.76 -9.67
C ILE A 561 -3.58 -15.97 -10.89
N ARG A 562 -3.07 -17.18 -11.10
CA ARG A 562 -2.13 -17.49 -12.17
C ARG A 562 -2.68 -17.15 -13.56
N LYS A 563 -3.87 -17.64 -13.88
CA LYS A 563 -4.48 -17.36 -15.22
C LYS A 563 -4.74 -15.87 -15.48
N PRO A 564 -5.31 -15.11 -14.54
CA PRO A 564 -5.38 -13.65 -14.67
C PRO A 564 -4.01 -12.99 -14.90
N THR A 565 -2.98 -13.42 -14.16
CA THR A 565 -1.62 -12.91 -14.30
C THR A 565 -1.04 -13.24 -15.69
N GLU A 566 -1.11 -14.49 -16.12
CA GLU A 566 -0.67 -14.93 -17.45
C GLU A 566 -1.36 -14.15 -18.56
N ARG A 567 -2.68 -13.90 -18.43
CA ARG A 567 -3.44 -13.12 -19.41
C ARG A 567 -3.02 -11.64 -19.43
N MET A 568 -2.73 -11.04 -18.26
CA MET A 568 -2.24 -9.66 -18.20
C MET A 568 -0.83 -9.51 -18.77
N ILE A 569 0.05 -10.47 -18.56
CA ILE A 569 1.38 -10.51 -19.21
C ILE A 569 1.24 -10.71 -20.73
N GLY A 570 0.19 -11.43 -21.17
CA GLY A 570 -0.05 -11.73 -22.58
C GLY A 570 0.49 -13.09 -23.02
N VAL A 571 0.59 -14.05 -22.11
CA VAL A 571 1.03 -15.43 -22.41
C VAL A 571 0.24 -16.01 -23.58
N GLY A 572 0.96 -16.56 -24.56
CA GLY A 572 0.40 -17.09 -25.82
C GLY A 572 0.08 -16.02 -26.89
N LYS A 573 0.27 -14.73 -26.60
CA LYS A 573 0.10 -13.61 -27.54
C LYS A 573 1.41 -12.85 -27.78
N VAL A 574 2.26 -12.76 -26.76
CA VAL A 574 3.58 -12.14 -26.82
C VAL A 574 4.66 -13.22 -26.67
N ASP A 575 5.83 -12.99 -27.25
CA ASP A 575 7.00 -13.83 -27.03
C ASP A 575 7.63 -13.46 -25.69
N LEU A 576 7.59 -14.38 -24.71
CA LEU A 576 8.11 -14.14 -23.37
C LEU A 576 9.63 -13.91 -23.37
N ALA A 577 10.35 -14.50 -24.32
CA ALA A 577 11.79 -14.28 -24.46
C ALA A 577 12.08 -12.85 -24.91
N GLU A 578 11.29 -12.29 -25.83
CA GLU A 578 11.44 -10.92 -26.32
C GLU A 578 11.11 -9.86 -25.26
N ILE A 579 10.24 -10.17 -24.31
CA ILE A 579 9.90 -9.25 -23.22
C ILE A 579 10.73 -9.48 -21.95
N SER A 580 11.77 -10.33 -22.02
CA SER A 580 12.67 -10.64 -20.91
C SER A 580 13.97 -9.85 -21.02
N PRO A 581 14.25 -8.85 -20.13
CA PRO A 581 15.45 -8.02 -20.20
C PRO A 581 16.75 -8.81 -20.23
N LEU A 582 16.80 -9.98 -19.58
CA LEU A 582 17.98 -10.86 -19.59
C LEU A 582 18.43 -11.24 -21.01
N ASN A 583 17.48 -11.41 -21.94
CA ASN A 583 17.79 -11.81 -23.31
C ASN A 583 18.33 -10.64 -24.16
N HIS A 584 18.25 -9.42 -23.64
CA HIS A 584 18.74 -8.19 -24.28
C HIS A 584 19.90 -7.54 -23.53
N VAL A 585 20.57 -8.28 -22.66
CA VAL A 585 21.67 -7.78 -21.81
C VAL A 585 22.83 -7.21 -22.62
N ASP A 586 22.97 -7.59 -23.90
CA ASP A 586 23.94 -7.04 -24.84
C ASP A 586 23.65 -5.57 -25.23
N GLN A 587 22.43 -5.10 -25.03
CA GLN A 587 22.04 -3.70 -25.25
C GLN A 587 22.40 -2.80 -24.07
N ILE A 588 22.64 -3.35 -22.88
CA ILE A 588 22.98 -2.58 -21.68
C ILE A 588 24.33 -1.87 -21.88
N LYS A 589 24.31 -0.55 -21.69
CA LYS A 589 25.51 0.33 -21.79
C LYS A 589 25.78 1.06 -20.48
N ARG A 590 24.88 1.02 -19.54
CA ARG A 590 24.84 1.87 -18.35
C ARG A 590 24.98 1.03 -17.08
N PRO A 591 25.44 1.63 -15.98
CA PRO A 591 25.57 0.96 -14.69
C PRO A 591 24.22 0.59 -14.09
N LEU A 592 24.24 -0.50 -13.34
CA LEU A 592 23.07 -1.04 -12.64
C LEU A 592 23.42 -1.30 -11.18
N LEU A 593 22.53 -0.88 -10.28
CA LEU A 593 22.50 -1.32 -8.87
C LEU A 593 21.35 -2.29 -8.69
N ILE A 594 21.61 -3.47 -8.12
CA ILE A 594 20.58 -4.48 -7.78
C ILE A 594 20.61 -4.74 -6.28
N ALA A 595 19.41 -4.84 -5.67
CA ALA A 595 19.23 -5.31 -4.30
C ALA A 595 18.19 -6.43 -4.27
N HIS A 596 18.45 -7.51 -3.49
CA HIS A 596 17.53 -8.65 -3.40
C HIS A 596 17.55 -9.31 -2.02
N GLY A 597 16.36 -9.70 -1.52
CA GLY A 597 16.23 -10.53 -0.33
C GLY A 597 16.46 -12.01 -0.65
N ALA A 598 17.27 -12.69 0.15
CA ALA A 598 17.63 -14.08 -0.12
C ALA A 598 16.44 -15.06 0.02
N ASN A 599 15.42 -14.68 0.78
CA ASN A 599 14.24 -15.52 1.05
C ASN A 599 13.01 -15.11 0.19
N ASP A 600 13.23 -14.35 -0.88
CA ASP A 600 12.13 -13.91 -1.75
C ASP A 600 11.45 -15.11 -2.41
N VAL A 601 10.17 -15.29 -2.08
CA VAL A 601 9.33 -16.38 -2.61
C VAL A 601 8.57 -15.98 -3.86
N ARG A 602 8.45 -14.68 -4.14
CA ARG A 602 7.70 -14.12 -5.29
C ARG A 602 8.56 -14.00 -6.53
N VAL A 603 9.73 -13.36 -6.37
CA VAL A 603 10.76 -13.24 -7.40
C VAL A 603 12.02 -13.88 -6.86
N LYS A 604 12.42 -15.00 -7.43
CA LYS A 604 13.55 -15.76 -6.89
C LYS A 604 14.86 -14.98 -7.03
N LEU A 605 15.74 -15.08 -6.02
CA LEU A 605 17.07 -14.48 -6.02
C LEU A 605 17.83 -14.77 -7.31
N SER A 606 17.61 -15.96 -7.92
CA SER A 606 18.21 -16.37 -9.19
C SER A 606 17.93 -15.42 -10.36
N GLU A 607 16.84 -14.64 -10.31
CA GLU A 607 16.56 -13.62 -11.33
C GLU A 607 17.67 -12.57 -11.34
N SER A 608 18.00 -12.02 -10.17
CA SER A 608 19.10 -11.06 -10.02
C SER A 608 20.47 -11.69 -10.27
N GLU A 609 20.73 -12.89 -9.74
CA GLU A 609 22.02 -13.58 -9.93
C GLU A 609 22.33 -13.80 -11.41
N THR A 610 21.32 -14.18 -12.21
CA THR A 610 21.49 -14.49 -13.62
C THR A 610 21.86 -13.25 -14.44
N ILE A 611 21.13 -12.13 -14.24
CA ILE A 611 21.45 -10.90 -14.99
C ILE A 611 22.77 -10.28 -14.52
N VAL A 612 23.10 -10.33 -13.23
CA VAL A 612 24.38 -9.90 -12.69
C VAL A 612 25.55 -10.70 -13.32
N GLN A 613 25.40 -12.00 -13.42
CA GLN A 613 26.40 -12.85 -14.06
C GLN A 613 26.56 -12.54 -15.55
N ALA A 614 25.44 -12.31 -16.24
CA ALA A 614 25.44 -11.94 -17.65
C ALA A 614 26.13 -10.59 -17.90
N MET A 615 25.87 -9.57 -17.04
CA MET A 615 26.54 -8.26 -17.10
C MET A 615 28.04 -8.38 -16.79
N LYS A 616 28.42 -9.07 -15.71
CA LYS A 616 29.82 -9.28 -15.32
C LYS A 616 30.63 -9.97 -16.41
N SER A 617 30.04 -10.98 -17.07
CA SER A 617 30.72 -11.70 -18.18
C SER A 617 31.02 -10.80 -19.38
N ARG A 618 30.36 -9.67 -19.50
CA ARG A 618 30.53 -8.63 -20.53
C ARG A 618 31.37 -7.44 -20.06
N GLY A 619 31.82 -7.45 -18.80
CA GLY A 619 32.55 -6.33 -18.20
C GLY A 619 31.71 -5.09 -17.95
N LEU A 620 30.39 -5.23 -17.87
CA LEU A 620 29.45 -4.12 -17.57
C LEU A 620 29.45 -3.81 -16.06
N PRO A 621 29.38 -2.54 -15.68
CA PRO A 621 29.36 -2.16 -14.27
C PRO A 621 28.03 -2.55 -13.61
N VAL A 622 28.10 -3.38 -12.57
CA VAL A 622 26.94 -3.80 -11.77
C VAL A 622 27.33 -3.93 -10.31
N ASP A 623 26.62 -3.22 -9.43
CA ASP A 623 26.66 -3.37 -7.98
C ASP A 623 25.52 -4.29 -7.55
N PHE A 624 25.79 -5.30 -6.71
CA PHE A 624 24.78 -6.29 -6.29
C PHE A 624 24.82 -6.52 -4.79
N LEU A 625 23.66 -6.30 -4.14
CA LEU A 625 23.44 -6.47 -2.72
C LEU A 625 22.44 -7.61 -2.47
N VAL A 626 22.81 -8.53 -1.58
CA VAL A 626 21.91 -9.60 -1.11
C VAL A 626 21.72 -9.48 0.39
N PHE A 627 20.46 -9.48 0.82
CA PHE A 627 20.06 -9.40 2.23
C PHE A 627 19.58 -10.78 2.70
N PRO A 628 20.34 -11.50 3.55
CA PRO A 628 20.09 -12.91 3.89
C PRO A 628 18.85 -13.12 4.78
N ASP A 629 18.36 -12.08 5.45
CA ASP A 629 17.24 -12.07 6.37
C ASP A 629 15.99 -11.32 5.80
N GLU A 630 15.98 -11.07 4.48
CA GLU A 630 14.86 -10.40 3.80
C GLU A 630 14.22 -11.30 2.75
N GLY A 631 12.92 -11.02 2.51
CA GLY A 631 12.11 -11.60 1.45
C GLY A 631 11.89 -10.64 0.27
N HIS A 632 10.62 -10.46 -0.15
CA HIS A 632 10.24 -9.55 -1.24
C HIS A 632 10.15 -8.10 -0.77
N GLY A 633 11.31 -7.50 -0.47
CA GLY A 633 11.48 -6.13 0.04
C GLY A 633 12.32 -6.06 1.32
N LEU A 634 12.68 -4.84 1.71
CA LEU A 634 13.51 -4.56 2.88
C LEU A 634 12.64 -4.14 4.06
N VAL A 635 12.36 -5.07 4.97
CA VAL A 635 11.51 -4.86 6.15
C VAL A 635 12.35 -4.49 7.38
N ASN A 636 13.57 -5.00 7.48
CA ASN A 636 14.47 -4.68 8.57
C ASN A 636 15.08 -3.28 8.35
N PRO A 637 14.89 -2.31 9.25
CA PRO A 637 15.39 -0.94 9.08
C PRO A 637 16.91 -0.87 8.87
N ARG A 638 17.69 -1.78 9.46
CA ARG A 638 19.15 -1.83 9.24
C ARG A 638 19.49 -2.13 7.79
N ASN A 639 18.75 -3.05 7.16
CA ASN A 639 18.95 -3.42 5.76
C ASN A 639 18.50 -2.28 4.84
N ALA A 640 17.36 -1.65 5.14
CA ALA A 640 16.88 -0.48 4.39
C ALA A 640 17.89 0.68 4.45
N ILE A 641 18.38 1.05 5.64
CA ILE A 641 19.39 2.10 5.82
C ILE A 641 20.69 1.77 5.08
N ALA A 642 21.13 0.50 5.11
CA ALA A 642 22.32 0.06 4.39
C ALA A 642 22.13 0.16 2.87
N PHE A 643 20.98 -0.30 2.35
CA PHE A 643 20.65 -0.19 0.92
C PHE A 643 20.60 1.26 0.47
N TYR A 644 19.85 2.13 1.17
CA TYR A 644 19.76 3.55 0.80
C TYR A 644 21.09 4.29 0.94
N GLY A 645 22.01 3.85 1.79
CA GLY A 645 23.36 4.37 1.84
C GLY A 645 24.15 4.03 0.57
N VAL A 646 24.04 2.80 0.07
CA VAL A 646 24.67 2.41 -1.21
C VAL A 646 23.98 3.12 -2.37
N LEU A 647 22.65 3.24 -2.36
CA LEU A 647 21.87 3.99 -3.36
C LEU A 647 22.34 5.44 -3.47
N GLU A 648 22.48 6.17 -2.36
CA GLU A 648 22.98 7.56 -2.37
C GLU A 648 24.35 7.66 -3.00
N SER A 649 25.27 6.74 -2.64
CA SER A 649 26.62 6.71 -3.19
C SER A 649 26.60 6.40 -4.69
N PHE A 650 25.74 5.50 -5.14
CA PHE A 650 25.54 5.16 -6.54
C PHE A 650 24.98 6.35 -7.33
N LEU A 651 23.89 6.96 -6.87
CA LEU A 651 23.28 8.11 -7.53
C LEU A 651 24.22 9.31 -7.57
N SER A 652 24.95 9.59 -6.48
CA SER A 652 25.94 10.68 -6.46
C SER A 652 27.06 10.48 -7.48
N ARG A 653 27.49 9.24 -7.73
CA ARG A 653 28.51 8.91 -8.73
C ARG A 653 28.06 9.22 -10.15
N TYR A 654 26.81 8.97 -10.50
CA TYR A 654 26.30 9.04 -11.87
C TYR A 654 25.46 10.30 -12.17
N LEU A 655 24.81 10.87 -11.17
CA LEU A 655 23.97 12.05 -11.32
C LEU A 655 24.56 13.32 -10.69
N GLY A 656 25.60 13.18 -9.87
CA GLY A 656 26.03 14.23 -8.95
C GLY A 656 25.11 14.30 -7.73
N GLY A 657 24.95 15.48 -7.14
CA GLY A 657 24.19 15.67 -5.91
C GLY A 657 25.02 15.36 -4.66
N ARG A 658 24.35 15.23 -3.52
CA ARG A 658 25.01 14.95 -2.24
C ARG A 658 24.61 13.58 -1.69
N ALA A 659 25.45 13.02 -0.84
CA ALA A 659 25.19 11.77 -0.13
C ALA A 659 25.55 11.94 1.36
N GLU A 660 24.82 11.25 2.23
CA GLU A 660 25.24 11.10 3.60
C GLU A 660 26.40 10.09 3.64
N PRO A 661 27.49 10.32 4.39
CA PRO A 661 28.58 9.36 4.50
C PRO A 661 28.08 7.97 4.93
N LEU A 662 28.69 6.92 4.38
CA LEU A 662 28.50 5.57 4.92
C LEU A 662 29.18 5.55 6.30
N GLY A 663 28.42 5.21 7.35
CA GLY A 663 28.90 5.13 8.71
C GLY A 663 29.85 3.95 8.95
#